data_4b40c02b9662c6f73a9bede3c9e96b10
#
_entry.id   4b40c02b9662c6f73a9bede3c9e96b10
#
_cell.length_a   1.000
_cell.length_b   1.000
_cell.length_c   1.000
_cell.angle_alpha   90.00
_cell.angle_beta   90.00
_cell.angle_gamma   90.00
#
_symmetry.space_group_name_H-M   'P 1'
#
loop_
_entity.id
_entity.type
_entity.pdbx_description
1 polymer ?
#
loop_
_entity_poly.entity_id
_entity_poly.type
_entity_poly.pdbx_seq_one_letter_code
_entity_poly.pdbx_strand_id
1 'polypeptide(L)'
;MASRKRAPAARSRRIRAQARPRRKNKQQRSHHWLMRLGLVSLIVLSSTGLVGTAGTIGVVDYFAGDLPSIEALQSTKLTQTTRILDRNGNLIEALYHENRTVVPLSKISKKLQTATIDTEDRTFYSNSGVDYRRLAIAIVYDLTHHSGTLGGSTITQQVVKNDVLDTTDAQSRTISRKFRELLLAEEMERRYSKQQILELYLNTINYGNGAYGAEAAAETYFQVHASDLTWAQASFLAGLPQAPADYDPFGTPGQLANAKWRWRSVLDGMVTVGELSRSITDGMYSGDLITTMIAAHKALPAQHSALTAHFVDYIERYITQRYSQQALYEGGLRITTTLDLGTQALADKQVKAGVAAYAKRGVNTGAMLVMNPGDGEILAMVGSADYNNAAIRGQINLTGVDPLGWRGVGSSFKVYTYAAALQAGLVTPATLTNDETGVIGGHTFSDWDGKHEGWIPLRTALAQSRNLPALWTYAGEGGDRVISLMHNLGVTATIENPEGVATTLGHDAISMAEHLAAYSAFDNGGFRIRPHPVLNVTDANGKVLEAFDSAAGRVQVISPELGYVMTDLLRGPVKLYLGDLGGRPVAGKSGTTEAYTGSIFIGYTPTLAVAASLMHIDAGPTCNSGYAYLATNFPPSGWQCPTSVLFGENVGQSVWKPFLEQYYASHPWPAMWTQPPGVVTRQVCAYDGGSIGAGGFNEIFLKGTGEPNFPCGANPHPGQAPYQVPVASPSPAPSASPTPH
;
A
#
# COMPACT_ATOMS: atom_id res chain seq x y z
N MET A 1 28.22 -23.50 -55.64
CA MET A 1 27.74 -22.80 -56.84
C MET A 1 26.97 -21.61 -56.34
N ALA A 2 27.58 -20.45 -56.32
CA ALA A 2 27.48 -19.33 -57.22
C ALA A 2 26.05 -18.70 -57.18
N SER A 3 25.79 -17.43 -56.88
CA SER A 3 26.51 -16.25 -57.26
C SER A 3 26.02 -15.04 -56.46
N ARG A 4 26.93 -14.14 -56.18
CA ARG A 4 26.81 -12.76 -55.77
C ARG A 4 25.95 -11.90 -56.71
N LYS A 5 25.23 -10.90 -56.20
CA LYS A 5 25.16 -9.57 -56.85
C LYS A 5 25.13 -8.44 -55.83
N ARG A 6 26.15 -7.59 -55.92
CA ARG A 6 26.32 -6.26 -55.29
C ARG A 6 25.49 -5.23 -56.06
N ALA A 7 24.93 -4.23 -55.38
CA ALA A 7 24.41 -3.00 -55.96
C ALA A 7 25.12 -1.79 -55.32
N PRO A 8 25.25 -0.65 -56.02
CA PRO A 8 26.36 0.28 -55.84
C PRO A 8 26.07 1.47 -54.93
N ALA A 9 27.19 1.99 -54.43
CA ALA A 9 27.21 3.19 -53.58
C ALA A 9 26.91 4.47 -54.35
N ALA A 10 25.99 5.29 -53.83
CA ALA A 10 25.74 6.64 -54.29
C ALA A 10 26.66 7.62 -53.56
N ARG A 11 27.55 8.28 -54.33
CA ARG A 11 28.36 9.43 -53.92
C ARG A 11 27.46 10.67 -53.73
N SER A 12 27.35 11.22 -52.54
CA SER A 12 26.82 12.57 -52.33
C SER A 12 27.97 13.61 -52.34
N ARG A 13 27.88 14.54 -53.29
CA ARG A 13 28.78 15.67 -53.41
C ARG A 13 28.63 16.61 -52.21
N ARG A 14 29.75 16.90 -51.53
CA ARG A 14 29.90 18.00 -50.58
C ARG A 14 29.85 19.31 -51.34
N ILE A 15 28.86 20.12 -51.15
CA ILE A 15 28.84 21.56 -51.53
C ILE A 15 29.44 22.33 -50.34
N ARG A 16 30.60 22.92 -50.54
CA ARG A 16 31.23 23.89 -49.60
C ARG A 16 30.43 25.20 -49.72
N ALA A 17 29.63 25.53 -48.72
CA ALA A 17 29.11 26.90 -48.58
C ALA A 17 30.16 27.75 -47.84
N GLN A 18 30.67 28.77 -48.53
CA GLN A 18 31.56 29.80 -47.96
C GLN A 18 30.75 30.65 -46.95
N ALA A 19 31.17 30.65 -45.70
CA ALA A 19 30.61 31.52 -44.67
C ALA A 19 31.18 32.94 -44.86
N ARG A 20 30.28 33.88 -45.15
CA ARG A 20 30.57 35.33 -45.06
C ARG A 20 30.63 35.74 -43.59
N PRO A 21 31.62 36.57 -43.16
CA PRO A 21 31.66 37.02 -41.76
C PRO A 21 30.51 37.99 -41.46
N ARG A 22 29.67 37.65 -40.52
CA ARG A 22 28.67 38.58 -39.95
C ARG A 22 29.38 39.66 -39.16
N ARG A 23 29.29 40.89 -39.64
CA ARG A 23 29.65 42.10 -38.87
C ARG A 23 28.81 42.16 -37.60
N LYS A 24 29.43 41.97 -36.44
CA LYS A 24 28.80 42.17 -35.13
C LYS A 24 28.47 43.64 -34.97
N ASN A 25 27.17 43.93 -34.83
CA ASN A 25 26.64 45.25 -34.57
C ASN A 25 27.03 45.72 -33.17
N LYS A 26 28.06 46.55 -33.05
CA LYS A 26 28.57 47.09 -31.78
C LYS A 26 27.61 48.09 -31.11
N GLN A 27 26.53 48.49 -31.78
CA GLN A 27 25.62 49.55 -31.31
C GLN A 27 24.54 49.08 -30.33
N GLN A 28 24.19 47.77 -30.25
CA GLN A 28 23.19 47.29 -29.31
C GLN A 28 23.72 47.09 -27.86
N ARG A 29 25.04 47.00 -27.69
CA ARG A 29 25.61 46.83 -26.33
C ARG A 29 25.62 48.09 -25.47
N SER A 30 25.61 49.28 -26.08
CA SER A 30 25.67 50.52 -25.31
C SER A 30 24.32 50.92 -24.69
N HIS A 31 23.17 50.56 -25.31
CA HIS A 31 21.85 50.87 -24.76
C HIS A 31 21.48 50.09 -23.52
N HIS A 32 21.84 48.82 -23.46
CA HIS A 32 21.60 47.99 -22.25
C HIS A 32 22.43 48.42 -21.04
N TRP A 33 23.64 48.96 -21.25
CA TRP A 33 24.47 49.46 -20.15
C TRP A 33 23.87 50.80 -19.59
N LEU A 34 23.41 51.71 -20.44
CA LEU A 34 22.77 52.93 -20.02
C LEU A 34 21.43 52.68 -19.32
N MET A 35 20.62 51.68 -19.78
CA MET A 35 19.42 51.26 -19.07
C MET A 35 19.72 50.65 -17.68
N ARG A 36 20.79 49.87 -17.55
CA ARG A 36 21.20 49.30 -16.26
C ARG A 36 21.71 50.36 -15.30
N LEU A 37 22.45 51.35 -15.77
CA LEU A 37 22.87 52.54 -14.99
C LEU A 37 21.66 53.39 -14.58
N GLY A 38 20.69 53.59 -15.48
CA GLY A 38 19.45 54.30 -15.15
C GLY A 38 18.62 53.60 -14.07
N LEU A 39 18.54 52.26 -14.11
CA LEU A 39 17.81 51.48 -13.11
C LEU A 39 18.51 51.50 -11.73
N VAL A 40 19.84 51.41 -11.71
CA VAL A 40 20.63 51.51 -10.47
C VAL A 40 20.52 52.94 -9.89
N SER A 41 20.56 53.96 -10.74
CA SER A 41 20.34 55.37 -10.31
C SER A 41 18.94 55.58 -9.77
N LEU A 42 17.91 54.95 -10.37
CA LEU A 42 16.52 55.01 -9.88
C LEU A 42 16.36 54.35 -8.51
N ILE A 43 16.98 53.19 -8.30
CA ILE A 43 16.98 52.47 -7.01
C ILE A 43 17.72 53.28 -5.95
N VAL A 44 18.88 53.86 -6.25
CA VAL A 44 19.66 54.69 -5.34
C VAL A 44 18.96 56.02 -5.04
N LEU A 45 18.29 56.64 -6.00
CA LEU A 45 17.51 57.87 -5.81
C LEU A 45 16.21 57.65 -5.03
N SER A 46 15.56 56.47 -5.18
CA SER A 46 14.37 56.15 -4.36
C SER A 46 14.73 55.91 -2.90
N SER A 47 15.91 55.36 -2.61
CA SER A 47 16.42 55.16 -1.23
C SER A 47 16.82 56.45 -0.53
N THR A 48 17.04 57.57 -1.29
CA THR A 48 17.42 58.90 -0.73
C THR A 48 16.26 59.90 -0.65
N GLY A 49 15.03 59.49 -0.90
CA GLY A 49 13.83 60.33 -0.67
C GLY A 49 13.65 61.54 -1.64
N LEU A 50 14.32 61.56 -2.78
CA LEU A 50 14.37 62.71 -3.71
C LEU A 50 13.80 62.46 -5.11
N VAL A 51 12.84 61.53 -5.27
CA VAL A 51 12.10 61.41 -6.56
C VAL A 51 10.62 61.65 -6.28
N GLY A 52 10.06 62.63 -6.97
CA GLY A 52 8.70 63.11 -6.76
C GLY A 52 7.65 61.99 -6.74
N THR A 53 6.75 62.08 -5.77
CA THR A 53 5.71 61.10 -5.39
C THR A 53 4.86 60.53 -6.54
N ALA A 54 4.73 61.19 -7.68
CA ALA A 54 3.92 60.74 -8.80
C ALA A 54 4.60 59.66 -9.67
N GLY A 55 5.93 59.67 -9.80
CA GLY A 55 6.66 58.65 -10.58
C GLY A 55 6.84 57.35 -9.84
N THR A 56 7.00 57.41 -8.51
CA THR A 56 7.11 56.23 -7.66
C THR A 56 5.78 55.46 -7.51
N ILE A 57 4.66 56.17 -7.48
CA ILE A 57 3.31 55.55 -7.40
C ILE A 57 3.02 54.78 -8.69
N GLY A 58 3.32 55.31 -9.87
CA GLY A 58 3.08 54.61 -11.12
C GLY A 58 3.94 53.37 -11.37
N VAL A 59 5.19 53.37 -10.88
CA VAL A 59 6.07 52.21 -10.95
C VAL A 59 5.65 51.14 -9.92
N VAL A 60 5.27 51.56 -8.73
CA VAL A 60 4.77 50.63 -7.70
C VAL A 60 3.43 50.03 -8.14
N ASP A 61 2.49 50.80 -8.65
CA ASP A 61 1.20 50.30 -9.16
C ASP A 61 1.36 49.33 -10.35
N TYR A 62 2.30 49.62 -11.27
CA TYR A 62 2.57 48.73 -12.39
C TYR A 62 3.10 47.33 -11.96
N PHE A 63 3.92 47.28 -10.91
CA PHE A 63 4.47 46.00 -10.38
C PHE A 63 3.63 45.42 -9.24
N ALA A 64 2.75 46.19 -8.60
CA ALA A 64 1.88 45.74 -7.52
C ALA A 64 0.54 45.17 -7.97
N GLY A 65 0.13 45.46 -9.23
CA GLY A 65 -1.19 45.08 -9.74
C GLY A 65 -1.50 43.58 -9.75
N ASP A 66 -0.46 42.72 -9.76
CA ASP A 66 -0.57 41.24 -9.73
C ASP A 66 0.16 40.58 -8.55
N LEU A 67 0.37 41.31 -7.45
CA LEU A 67 1.04 40.68 -6.27
C LEU A 67 0.11 39.66 -5.59
N PRO A 68 0.56 38.41 -5.41
CA PRO A 68 -0.19 37.45 -4.59
C PRO A 68 -0.40 38.03 -3.20
N SER A 69 -1.57 37.85 -2.62
CA SER A 69 -1.83 38.38 -1.28
C SER A 69 -1.03 37.57 -0.23
N ILE A 70 -0.50 38.25 0.77
CA ILE A 70 0.21 37.60 1.90
C ILE A 70 -0.76 36.75 2.72
N GLU A 71 -2.06 37.03 2.64
CA GLU A 71 -3.11 36.14 3.17
C GLU A 71 -3.08 34.76 2.52
N ALA A 72 -2.57 34.63 1.30
CA ALA A 72 -2.31 33.33 0.69
C ALA A 72 -1.31 32.49 1.50
N LEU A 73 -0.35 33.11 2.19
CA LEU A 73 0.56 32.42 3.11
C LEU A 73 -0.14 31.83 4.33
N GLN A 74 -1.16 32.51 4.86
CA GLN A 74 -1.95 32.00 5.98
C GLN A 74 -2.94 30.91 5.52
N SER A 75 -3.36 30.96 4.27
CA SER A 75 -4.27 29.96 3.67
C SER A 75 -3.52 28.81 3.00
N THR A 76 -2.26 28.97 2.63
CA THR A 76 -1.43 27.89 2.10
C THR A 76 -1.11 26.95 3.25
N LYS A 77 -1.88 25.87 3.35
CA LYS A 77 -1.53 24.74 4.21
C LYS A 77 -0.16 24.26 3.75
N LEU A 78 0.87 24.49 4.57
CA LEU A 78 2.18 23.93 4.28
C LEU A 78 2.05 22.44 4.08
N THR A 79 2.54 21.94 2.97
CA THR A 79 2.61 20.51 2.66
C THR A 79 3.27 19.78 3.82
N GLN A 80 2.58 18.82 4.39
CA GLN A 80 3.08 18.05 5.53
C GLN A 80 3.15 16.57 5.19
N THR A 81 4.15 15.90 5.75
CA THR A 81 4.35 14.46 5.59
C THR A 81 3.22 13.66 6.24
N THR A 82 2.56 12.81 5.47
CA THR A 82 1.64 11.80 6.00
C THR A 82 2.44 10.60 6.53
N ARG A 83 2.06 10.12 7.71
CA ARG A 83 2.71 8.98 8.37
C ARG A 83 1.75 7.80 8.47
N ILE A 84 2.14 6.67 7.88
CA ILE A 84 1.45 5.39 8.02
C ILE A 84 2.13 4.62 9.15
N LEU A 85 1.36 4.27 10.16
CA LEU A 85 1.83 3.60 11.37
C LEU A 85 1.20 2.22 11.49
N ASP A 86 1.92 1.28 12.10
CA ASP A 86 1.35 0.00 12.52
C ASP A 86 0.35 0.20 13.68
N ARG A 87 -0.30 -0.87 14.12
CA ARG A 87 -1.26 -0.83 15.23
C ARG A 87 -0.67 -0.39 16.57
N ASN A 88 0.65 -0.52 16.73
CA ASN A 88 1.40 -0.18 17.94
C ASN A 88 2.01 1.23 17.86
N GLY A 89 1.81 1.95 16.76
CA GLY A 89 2.34 3.29 16.53
C GLY A 89 3.74 3.34 15.92
N ASN A 90 4.32 2.21 15.52
CA ASN A 90 5.60 2.18 14.81
C ASN A 90 5.42 2.65 13.36
N LEU A 91 6.38 3.41 12.84
CA LEU A 91 6.34 3.92 11.48
C LEU A 91 6.49 2.77 10.46
N ILE A 92 5.51 2.64 9.56
CA ILE A 92 5.56 1.76 8.38
C ILE A 92 6.14 2.53 7.20
N GLU A 93 5.56 3.72 6.91
CA GLU A 93 5.91 4.53 5.74
C GLU A 93 5.64 6.00 5.99
N ALA A 94 6.42 6.87 5.33
CA ALA A 94 6.22 8.32 5.32
C ALA A 94 5.96 8.78 3.87
N LEU A 95 4.77 9.30 3.59
CA LEU A 95 4.36 9.73 2.26
C LEU A 95 4.42 11.26 2.16
N TYR A 96 5.13 11.76 1.14
CA TYR A 96 5.32 13.18 0.93
C TYR A 96 5.74 13.47 -0.52
N HIS A 97 5.33 14.63 -1.03
CA HIS A 97 6.03 15.25 -2.16
C HIS A 97 7.26 16.00 -1.65
N GLU A 98 7.13 16.62 -0.46
CA GLU A 98 8.18 17.28 0.29
C GLU A 98 8.11 16.77 1.73
N ASN A 99 9.17 16.10 2.22
CA ASN A 99 9.22 15.67 3.61
C ASN A 99 9.28 16.89 4.51
N ARG A 100 8.14 17.25 5.12
CA ARG A 100 8.01 18.44 5.94
C ARG A 100 7.19 18.15 7.18
N THR A 101 7.76 18.48 8.32
CA THR A 101 7.07 18.49 9.61
C THR A 101 7.15 19.90 10.18
N VAL A 102 6.01 20.58 10.26
CA VAL A 102 5.94 21.95 10.79
C VAL A 102 5.95 21.90 12.31
N VAL A 103 6.86 22.67 12.90
CA VAL A 103 6.99 22.80 14.34
C VAL A 103 7.09 24.28 14.74
N PRO A 104 6.56 24.70 15.93
CA PRO A 104 6.70 26.07 16.37
C PRO A 104 8.17 26.43 16.62
N LEU A 105 8.54 27.70 16.48
CA LEU A 105 9.91 28.19 16.64
C LEU A 105 10.54 27.81 17.99
N SER A 106 9.70 27.63 19.02
CA SER A 106 10.14 27.19 20.38
C SER A 106 10.63 25.74 20.39
N LYS A 107 10.27 24.92 19.38
CA LYS A 107 10.71 23.54 19.19
C LYS A 107 11.89 23.42 18.22
N ILE A 108 12.42 24.53 17.73
CA ILE A 108 13.64 24.58 16.91
C ILE A 108 14.78 25.08 17.79
N SER A 109 15.89 24.35 17.83
CA SER A 109 17.07 24.69 18.62
C SER A 109 17.52 26.12 18.35
N LYS A 110 17.80 26.88 19.43
CA LYS A 110 18.39 28.22 19.32
C LYS A 110 19.71 28.22 18.54
N LYS A 111 20.47 27.13 18.63
CA LYS A 111 21.72 26.96 17.87
C LYS A 111 21.46 26.96 16.35
N LEU A 112 20.39 26.29 15.87
CA LEU A 112 20.05 26.34 14.46
C LEU A 112 19.52 27.70 14.04
N GLN A 113 18.68 28.35 14.87
CA GLN A 113 18.21 29.70 14.60
C GLN A 113 19.37 30.68 14.43
N THR A 114 20.34 30.67 15.36
CA THR A 114 21.54 31.50 15.30
C THR A 114 22.44 31.17 14.11
N ALA A 115 22.77 29.90 13.92
CA ALA A 115 23.62 29.47 12.78
C ALA A 115 23.01 29.85 11.42
N THR A 116 21.68 29.76 11.27
CA THR A 116 20.96 30.17 10.06
C THR A 116 21.08 31.69 9.84
N ILE A 117 20.83 32.50 10.88
CA ILE A 117 20.91 33.96 10.77
C ILE A 117 22.36 34.40 10.46
N ASP A 118 23.33 33.83 11.13
CA ASP A 118 24.76 34.14 10.90
C ASP A 118 25.22 33.75 9.50
N THR A 119 24.62 32.72 8.91
CA THR A 119 24.98 32.21 7.59
C THR A 119 24.24 32.98 6.48
N GLU A 120 22.93 33.15 6.61
CA GLU A 120 22.07 33.64 5.55
C GLU A 120 21.84 35.17 5.63
N ASP A 121 21.58 35.69 6.83
CA ASP A 121 21.16 37.10 6.99
C ASP A 121 21.56 37.69 8.36
N ARG A 122 22.81 38.11 8.48
CA ARG A 122 23.36 38.69 9.73
C ARG A 122 22.62 39.94 10.21
N THR A 123 21.92 40.62 9.31
CA THR A 123 21.15 41.83 9.64
C THR A 123 19.68 41.53 9.89
N PHE A 124 19.27 40.24 9.93
CA PHE A 124 17.87 39.83 9.99
C PHE A 124 17.04 40.61 11.01
N TYR A 125 17.51 40.75 12.27
CA TYR A 125 16.76 41.47 13.31
C TYR A 125 16.79 42.99 13.16
N SER A 126 17.63 43.55 12.28
CA SER A 126 17.80 44.99 12.08
C SER A 126 17.39 45.50 10.71
N ASN A 127 17.25 44.61 9.72
CA ASN A 127 16.77 45.02 8.40
C ASN A 127 15.22 45.05 8.35
N SER A 128 14.67 45.70 7.32
CA SER A 128 13.23 45.83 7.05
C SER A 128 12.76 44.85 5.96
N GLY A 129 13.30 43.63 5.91
CA GLY A 129 13.03 42.64 4.88
C GLY A 129 14.02 42.70 3.72
N VAL A 130 14.72 43.80 3.54
CA VAL A 130 15.74 44.00 2.50
C VAL A 130 17.00 44.60 3.14
N ASP A 131 18.16 44.01 2.89
CA ASP A 131 19.45 44.62 3.17
C ASP A 131 19.92 45.40 1.95
N TYR A 132 19.54 46.68 1.92
CA TYR A 132 19.88 47.58 0.78
C TYR A 132 21.38 47.76 0.60
N ARG A 133 22.17 47.70 1.68
CA ARG A 133 23.63 47.78 1.60
C ARG A 133 24.23 46.55 0.90
N ARG A 134 23.83 45.37 1.32
CA ARG A 134 24.25 44.11 0.66
C ARG A 134 23.78 44.06 -0.78
N LEU A 135 22.54 44.46 -1.05
CA LEU A 135 21.97 44.53 -2.38
C LEU A 135 22.79 45.43 -3.31
N ALA A 136 23.15 46.64 -2.85
CA ALA A 136 23.98 47.56 -3.63
C ALA A 136 25.40 47.00 -3.91
N ILE A 137 26.02 46.36 -2.93
CA ILE A 137 27.32 45.67 -3.08
C ILE A 137 27.21 44.53 -4.10
N ALA A 138 26.19 43.68 -4.01
CA ALA A 138 25.95 42.58 -4.93
C ALA A 138 25.76 43.08 -6.39
N ILE A 139 24.97 44.13 -6.59
CA ILE A 139 24.77 44.73 -7.91
C ILE A 139 26.09 45.27 -8.48
N VAL A 140 26.87 46.00 -7.70
CA VAL A 140 28.16 46.53 -8.16
C VAL A 140 29.14 45.42 -8.50
N TYR A 141 29.18 44.40 -7.68
CA TYR A 141 30.04 43.23 -7.91
C TYR A 141 29.65 42.47 -9.17
N ASP A 142 28.36 42.19 -9.39
CA ASP A 142 27.87 41.53 -10.61
C ASP A 142 28.14 42.32 -11.87
N LEU A 143 28.01 43.64 -11.80
CA LEU A 143 28.33 44.55 -12.93
C LEU A 143 29.83 44.54 -13.26
N THR A 144 30.71 44.35 -12.26
CA THR A 144 32.17 44.40 -12.45
C THR A 144 32.78 43.04 -12.78
N HIS A 145 32.22 41.94 -12.26
CA HIS A 145 32.79 40.62 -12.38
C HIS A 145 31.98 39.64 -13.26
N HIS A 146 30.76 40.01 -13.68
CA HIS A 146 29.86 39.21 -14.53
C HIS A 146 29.60 37.78 -13.96
N SER A 147 29.65 37.62 -12.64
CA SER A 147 29.70 36.31 -11.99
C SER A 147 28.33 35.85 -11.45
N GLY A 148 27.40 36.74 -11.17
CA GLY A 148 26.06 36.43 -10.64
C GLY A 148 26.09 35.61 -9.32
N THR A 149 27.23 35.66 -8.59
CA THR A 149 27.52 34.72 -7.50
C THR A 149 27.40 35.31 -6.10
N LEU A 150 27.26 36.63 -5.94
CA LEU A 150 27.09 37.23 -4.61
C LEU A 150 25.63 37.09 -4.12
N GLY A 151 25.42 36.22 -3.13
CA GLY A 151 24.16 36.07 -2.43
C GLY A 151 23.83 37.33 -1.61
N GLY A 152 22.84 38.11 -2.08
CA GLY A 152 22.42 39.35 -1.40
C GLY A 152 21.01 39.29 -0.83
N SER A 153 20.31 38.13 -0.90
CA SER A 153 18.93 37.99 -0.42
C SER A 153 18.88 37.76 1.08
N THR A 154 17.92 38.43 1.74
CA THR A 154 17.62 38.23 3.17
C THR A 154 16.78 36.98 3.39
N ILE A 155 16.65 36.53 4.65
CA ILE A 155 15.73 35.46 5.06
C ILE A 155 14.32 35.77 4.59
N THR A 156 13.82 36.98 4.79
CA THR A 156 12.47 37.40 4.37
C THR A 156 12.29 37.30 2.85
N GLN A 157 13.29 37.70 2.06
CA GLN A 157 13.26 37.56 0.62
C GLN A 157 13.26 36.09 0.16
N GLN A 158 13.95 35.21 0.89
CA GLN A 158 13.94 33.78 0.59
C GLN A 158 12.57 33.16 0.89
N VAL A 159 11.88 33.53 1.97
CA VAL A 159 10.50 33.14 2.26
C VAL A 159 9.57 33.57 1.13
N VAL A 160 9.62 34.85 0.75
CA VAL A 160 8.80 35.37 -0.35
C VAL A 160 9.04 34.61 -1.65
N LYS A 161 10.30 34.34 -1.96
CA LYS A 161 10.66 33.60 -3.18
C LYS A 161 10.11 32.16 -3.19
N ASN A 162 10.16 31.47 -2.04
CA ASN A 162 9.85 30.05 -1.97
C ASN A 162 8.35 29.79 -1.71
N ASP A 163 7.67 30.68 -0.98
CA ASP A 163 6.34 30.41 -0.44
C ASP A 163 5.24 31.35 -0.97
N VAL A 164 5.62 32.49 -1.57
CA VAL A 164 4.66 33.49 -2.04
C VAL A 164 4.61 33.59 -3.56
N LEU A 165 5.77 33.54 -4.22
CA LEU A 165 5.84 33.63 -5.68
C LEU A 165 5.50 32.28 -6.30
N ASP A 166 4.68 32.30 -7.36
CA ASP A 166 4.35 31.09 -8.13
C ASP A 166 5.62 30.40 -8.63
N THR A 167 5.60 29.08 -8.73
CA THR A 167 6.74 28.24 -9.10
C THR A 167 7.37 28.64 -10.46
N THR A 168 6.56 29.06 -11.41
CA THR A 168 7.02 29.58 -12.71
C THR A 168 7.75 30.92 -12.59
N ASP A 169 7.28 31.80 -11.72
CA ASP A 169 7.93 33.08 -11.40
C ASP A 169 9.15 32.89 -10.49
N ALA A 170 9.09 31.98 -9.53
CA ALA A 170 10.20 31.73 -8.60
C ALA A 170 11.48 31.25 -9.29
N GLN A 171 11.36 30.50 -10.39
CA GLN A 171 12.49 29.99 -11.17
C GLN A 171 13.03 30.99 -12.21
N SER A 172 12.26 32.02 -12.57
CA SER A 172 12.69 33.04 -13.55
C SER A 172 13.76 33.96 -12.94
N ARG A 173 14.84 34.24 -13.67
CA ARG A 173 15.89 35.18 -13.25
C ARG A 173 15.65 36.57 -13.86
N THR A 174 14.47 37.14 -13.69
CA THR A 174 14.09 38.44 -14.28
C THR A 174 14.24 39.57 -13.25
N ILE A 175 14.51 40.78 -13.75
CA ILE A 175 14.56 41.97 -12.91
C ILE A 175 13.18 42.29 -12.31
N SER A 176 12.11 42.05 -13.08
CA SER A 176 10.73 42.22 -12.61
C SER A 176 10.43 41.35 -11.40
N ARG A 177 10.78 40.04 -11.45
CA ARG A 177 10.63 39.13 -10.31
C ARG A 177 11.38 39.64 -9.10
N LYS A 178 12.65 40.03 -9.26
CA LYS A 178 13.44 40.52 -8.10
C LYS A 178 12.84 41.75 -7.47
N PHE A 179 12.22 42.63 -8.28
CA PHE A 179 11.51 43.78 -7.78
C PHE A 179 10.25 43.42 -6.99
N ARG A 180 9.46 42.47 -7.49
CA ARG A 180 8.30 41.93 -6.74
C ARG A 180 8.73 41.30 -5.41
N GLU A 181 9.80 40.52 -5.42
CA GLU A 181 10.37 39.92 -4.20
C GLU A 181 10.73 40.97 -3.13
N LEU A 182 11.34 42.09 -3.54
CA LEU A 182 11.66 43.21 -2.63
C LEU A 182 10.40 43.84 -2.03
N LEU A 183 9.39 44.15 -2.83
CA LEU A 183 8.14 44.77 -2.36
C LEU A 183 7.38 43.84 -1.39
N LEU A 184 7.31 42.56 -1.74
CA LEU A 184 6.65 41.57 -0.87
C LEU A 184 7.41 41.31 0.42
N ALA A 185 8.75 41.36 0.40
CA ALA A 185 9.56 41.21 1.61
C ALA A 185 9.33 42.39 2.58
N GLU A 186 9.22 43.62 2.09
CA GLU A 186 8.88 44.80 2.93
C GLU A 186 7.45 44.71 3.47
N GLU A 187 6.50 44.23 2.66
CA GLU A 187 5.12 44.04 3.10
C GLU A 187 5.00 42.95 4.16
N MET A 188 5.77 41.84 4.01
CA MET A 188 5.84 40.78 5.00
C MET A 188 6.35 41.29 6.36
N GLU A 189 7.39 42.10 6.36
CA GLU A 189 7.94 42.70 7.60
C GLU A 189 6.99 43.70 8.28
N ARG A 190 6.08 44.30 7.51
CA ARG A 190 5.02 45.15 8.11
C ARG A 190 3.94 44.35 8.81
N ARG A 191 3.66 43.13 8.34
CA ARG A 191 2.55 42.30 8.86
C ARG A 191 2.97 41.25 9.88
N TYR A 192 4.21 40.74 9.78
CA TYR A 192 4.70 39.66 10.58
C TYR A 192 5.89 40.06 11.43
N SER A 193 5.96 39.55 12.64
CA SER A 193 7.14 39.71 13.49
C SER A 193 8.34 38.94 12.95
N LYS A 194 9.54 39.33 13.27
CA LYS A 194 10.79 38.62 12.96
C LYS A 194 10.75 37.13 13.36
N GLN A 195 10.13 36.84 14.53
CA GLN A 195 9.97 35.47 15.01
C GLN A 195 9.06 34.65 14.09
N GLN A 196 7.95 35.20 13.65
CA GLN A 196 7.03 34.52 12.69
C GLN A 196 7.69 34.29 11.33
N ILE A 197 8.45 35.26 10.82
CA ILE A 197 9.19 35.11 9.56
C ILE A 197 10.28 34.05 9.68
N LEU A 198 11.02 34.01 10.81
CA LEU A 198 12.04 33.00 11.04
C LEU A 198 11.41 31.59 11.21
N GLU A 199 10.27 31.51 11.91
CA GLU A 199 9.51 30.26 12.03
C GLU A 199 9.08 29.73 10.66
N LEU A 200 8.52 30.61 9.83
CA LEU A 200 8.12 30.22 8.48
C LEU A 200 9.32 29.77 7.66
N TYR A 201 10.41 30.54 7.64
CA TYR A 201 11.65 30.17 6.95
C TYR A 201 12.16 28.79 7.35
N LEU A 202 12.31 28.56 8.66
CA LEU A 202 12.86 27.32 9.20
C LEU A 202 11.92 26.12 9.00
N ASN A 203 10.64 26.34 8.67
CA ASN A 203 9.69 25.29 8.34
C ASN A 203 9.54 25.03 6.84
N THR A 204 10.07 25.93 5.98
CA THR A 204 9.83 25.84 4.53
C THR A 204 11.09 25.61 3.70
N ILE A 205 12.25 26.02 4.18
CA ILE A 205 13.47 25.98 3.40
C ILE A 205 13.91 24.52 3.10
N ASN A 206 14.39 24.31 1.86
CA ASN A 206 14.91 23.01 1.41
C ASN A 206 16.33 22.78 1.93
N TYR A 207 16.53 21.69 2.68
CA TYR A 207 17.82 21.24 3.17
C TYR A 207 18.48 20.15 2.32
N GLY A 208 17.83 19.70 1.24
CA GLY A 208 18.28 18.55 0.42
C GLY A 208 17.73 17.22 0.92
N ASN A 209 17.96 16.16 0.15
CA ASN A 209 17.48 14.80 0.44
C ASN A 209 15.97 14.72 0.75
N GLY A 210 15.17 15.55 0.05
CA GLY A 210 13.73 15.66 0.25
C GLY A 210 13.31 16.37 1.53
N ALA A 211 14.24 16.77 2.41
CA ALA A 211 13.94 17.41 3.69
C ALA A 211 13.62 18.89 3.54
N TYR A 212 12.39 19.28 3.82
CA TYR A 212 11.91 20.64 3.85
C TYR A 212 11.59 21.04 5.30
N GLY A 213 12.23 22.09 5.79
CA GLY A 213 12.13 22.55 7.16
C GLY A 213 13.07 21.85 8.15
N ALA A 214 13.25 22.52 9.29
CA ALA A 214 14.26 22.17 10.30
C ALA A 214 14.01 20.80 10.95
N GLU A 215 12.77 20.43 11.23
CA GLU A 215 12.43 19.16 11.87
C GLU A 215 12.73 18.00 10.94
N ALA A 216 12.23 18.06 9.69
CA ALA A 216 12.50 17.04 8.69
C ALA A 216 14.01 16.91 8.39
N ALA A 217 14.74 18.04 8.37
CA ALA A 217 16.19 18.02 8.20
C ALA A 217 16.92 17.36 9.39
N ALA A 218 16.54 17.69 10.62
CA ALA A 218 17.13 17.10 11.82
C ALA A 218 16.89 15.58 11.88
N GLU A 219 15.69 15.12 11.55
CA GLU A 219 15.35 13.71 11.45
C GLU A 219 16.12 13.02 10.32
N THR A 220 16.15 13.62 9.10
CA THR A 220 16.79 13.03 7.91
C THR A 220 18.31 12.87 8.07
N TYR A 221 18.97 13.89 8.57
CA TYR A 221 20.43 13.91 8.63
C TYR A 221 20.98 13.30 9.94
N PHE A 222 20.26 13.42 11.05
CA PHE A 222 20.80 13.06 12.37
C PHE A 222 19.90 12.18 13.21
N GLN A 223 18.66 11.88 12.78
CA GLN A 223 17.67 11.09 13.52
C GLN A 223 17.36 11.68 14.92
N VAL A 224 17.34 13.00 15.03
CA VAL A 224 17.00 13.74 16.23
C VAL A 224 15.93 14.78 15.92
N HIS A 225 15.24 15.29 16.96
CA HIS A 225 14.34 16.42 16.79
C HIS A 225 15.11 17.73 16.59
N ALA A 226 14.51 18.70 15.90
CA ALA A 226 15.12 20.02 15.69
C ALA A 226 15.43 20.75 17.00
N SER A 227 14.71 20.45 18.09
CA SER A 227 14.99 20.97 19.45
C SER A 227 16.32 20.51 20.02
N ASP A 228 16.79 19.32 19.62
CA ASP A 228 17.92 18.62 20.26
C ASP A 228 19.24 18.81 19.51
N LEU A 229 19.22 19.56 18.41
CA LEU A 229 20.40 19.81 17.59
C LEU A 229 21.57 20.41 18.42
N THR A 230 22.72 19.79 18.28
CA THR A 230 24.01 20.33 18.78
C THR A 230 24.51 21.48 17.89
N TRP A 231 25.51 22.25 18.33
CA TRP A 231 26.12 23.28 17.49
C TRP A 231 26.72 22.71 16.18
N ALA A 232 27.34 21.53 16.23
CA ALA A 232 27.91 20.88 15.05
C ALA A 232 26.83 20.53 14.03
N GLN A 233 25.74 19.93 14.47
CA GLN A 233 24.60 19.57 13.63
C GLN A 233 23.88 20.81 13.07
N ALA A 234 23.61 21.80 13.93
CA ALA A 234 22.96 23.04 13.56
C ALA A 234 23.75 23.85 12.52
N SER A 235 25.08 23.99 12.73
CA SER A 235 25.95 24.68 11.78
C SER A 235 26.08 23.93 10.45
N PHE A 236 26.04 22.60 10.46
CA PHE A 236 26.02 21.80 9.25
C PHE A 236 24.74 22.06 8.45
N LEU A 237 23.56 21.93 9.09
CA LEU A 237 22.28 22.19 8.44
C LEU A 237 22.19 23.62 7.89
N ALA A 238 22.62 24.64 8.65
CA ALA A 238 22.58 26.03 8.21
C ALA A 238 23.37 26.29 6.92
N GLY A 239 24.30 25.40 6.55
CA GLY A 239 25.06 25.50 5.32
C GLY A 239 24.34 24.98 4.07
N LEU A 240 23.41 24.05 4.22
CA LEU A 240 22.83 23.30 3.09
C LEU A 240 21.90 24.13 2.18
N PRO A 241 21.04 25.05 2.68
CA PRO A 241 20.01 25.71 1.86
C PRO A 241 20.54 26.50 0.66
N GLN A 242 21.79 26.93 0.66
CA GLN A 242 22.39 27.68 -0.44
C GLN A 242 22.41 26.88 -1.77
N ALA A 243 22.74 25.58 -1.71
CA ALA A 243 22.79 24.68 -2.86
C ALA A 243 22.59 23.23 -2.39
N PRO A 244 21.37 22.84 -1.98
CA PRO A 244 21.12 21.56 -1.33
C PRO A 244 21.56 20.34 -2.15
N ALA A 245 21.38 20.40 -3.47
CA ALA A 245 21.79 19.33 -4.38
C ALA A 245 23.32 19.19 -4.51
N ASP A 246 24.08 20.30 -4.39
CA ASP A 246 25.53 20.30 -4.52
C ASP A 246 26.22 19.92 -3.19
N TYR A 247 25.53 20.10 -2.07
CA TYR A 247 26.03 19.86 -0.70
C TYR A 247 25.45 18.57 -0.10
N ASP A 248 25.12 17.59 -0.94
CA ASP A 248 24.58 16.31 -0.48
C ASP A 248 25.68 15.44 0.16
N PRO A 249 25.64 15.17 1.49
CA PRO A 249 26.64 14.35 2.17
C PRO A 249 26.52 12.86 1.86
N PHE A 250 25.37 12.41 1.35
CA PHE A 250 25.05 11.02 1.02
C PHE A 250 25.27 10.69 -0.47
N GLY A 251 25.51 11.70 -1.28
CA GLY A 251 25.68 11.60 -2.73
C GLY A 251 27.10 11.16 -3.15
N THR A 252 27.59 11.74 -4.24
CA THR A 252 28.91 11.43 -4.78
C THR A 252 30.05 11.95 -3.86
N PRO A 253 31.26 11.40 -3.98
CA PRO A 253 32.44 11.91 -3.24
C PRO A 253 32.67 13.42 -3.43
N GLY A 254 32.34 13.97 -4.61
CA GLY A 254 32.43 15.40 -4.91
C GLY A 254 31.41 16.22 -4.10
N GLN A 255 30.17 15.77 -4.04
CA GLN A 255 29.10 16.42 -3.25
C GLN A 255 29.42 16.38 -1.75
N LEU A 256 29.92 15.26 -1.25
CA LEU A 256 30.40 15.15 0.15
C LEU A 256 31.54 16.14 0.45
N ALA A 257 32.50 16.29 -0.50
CA ALA A 257 33.59 17.25 -0.35
C ALA A 257 33.04 18.69 -0.31
N ASN A 258 32.08 19.01 -1.17
CA ASN A 258 31.39 20.31 -1.20
C ASN A 258 30.65 20.58 0.12
N ALA A 259 29.93 19.59 0.65
CA ALA A 259 29.23 19.68 1.94
C ALA A 259 30.20 19.99 3.10
N LYS A 260 31.34 19.30 3.16
CA LYS A 260 32.40 19.54 4.13
C LYS A 260 32.98 20.95 4.01
N TRP A 261 33.29 21.38 2.78
CA TRP A 261 33.78 22.72 2.52
C TRP A 261 32.77 23.79 2.95
N ARG A 262 31.50 23.59 2.61
CA ARG A 262 30.42 24.52 3.01
C ARG A 262 30.26 24.59 4.52
N TRP A 263 30.27 23.45 5.21
CA TRP A 263 30.21 23.41 6.67
C TRP A 263 31.38 24.17 7.29
N ARG A 264 32.62 24.00 6.79
CA ARG A 264 33.77 24.79 7.23
C ARG A 264 33.54 26.28 7.05
N SER A 265 33.01 26.70 5.91
CA SER A 265 32.67 28.09 5.63
C SER A 265 31.66 28.69 6.63
N VAL A 266 30.65 27.91 7.02
CA VAL A 266 29.69 28.30 8.06
C VAL A 266 30.38 28.50 9.41
N LEU A 267 31.18 27.52 9.85
CA LEU A 267 31.93 27.58 11.10
C LEU A 267 32.87 28.78 11.13
N ASP A 268 33.57 29.08 10.05
CA ASP A 268 34.44 30.26 9.91
C ASP A 268 33.63 31.58 10.00
N GLY A 269 32.43 31.57 9.42
CA GLY A 269 31.48 32.67 9.53
C GLY A 269 31.05 32.94 10.96
N MET A 270 30.73 31.90 11.74
CA MET A 270 30.35 32.01 13.17
C MET A 270 31.50 32.49 14.06
N VAL A 271 32.75 32.11 13.72
CA VAL A 271 33.94 32.69 14.40
C VAL A 271 34.06 34.16 14.07
N THR A 272 33.83 34.57 12.84
CA THR A 272 33.96 35.95 12.40
C THR A 272 32.99 36.90 13.09
N VAL A 273 31.75 36.42 13.40
CA VAL A 273 30.74 37.19 14.12
C VAL A 273 30.89 37.07 15.64
N GLY A 274 31.78 36.21 16.11
CA GLY A 274 32.06 36.05 17.56
C GLY A 274 31.10 35.12 18.28
N GLU A 275 30.25 34.37 17.56
CA GLU A 275 29.31 33.42 18.16
C GLU A 275 30.03 32.21 18.77
N LEU A 276 31.05 31.67 18.07
CA LEU A 276 31.87 30.55 18.52
C LEU A 276 33.36 30.89 18.45
N SER A 277 34.16 30.30 19.34
CA SER A 277 35.61 30.42 19.27
C SER A 277 36.22 29.49 18.22
N ARG A 278 37.38 29.83 17.67
CA ARG A 278 38.11 29.03 16.70
C ARG A 278 38.38 27.60 17.19
N SER A 279 38.80 27.45 18.45
CA SER A 279 39.09 26.12 19.02
C SER A 279 37.86 25.22 19.07
N ILE A 280 36.68 25.77 19.36
CA ILE A 280 35.41 25.05 19.37
C ILE A 280 35.07 24.60 17.94
N THR A 281 35.13 25.49 16.96
CA THR A 281 34.78 25.18 15.56
C THR A 281 35.76 24.20 14.93
N ASP A 282 37.05 24.27 15.26
CA ASP A 282 38.05 23.30 14.79
C ASP A 282 37.81 21.91 15.40
N GLY A 283 37.44 21.86 16.69
CA GLY A 283 37.04 20.61 17.34
C GLY A 283 35.78 19.98 16.72
N MET A 284 34.76 20.76 16.37
CA MET A 284 33.59 20.28 15.68
C MET A 284 33.92 19.71 14.28
N TYR A 285 34.72 20.43 13.52
CA TYR A 285 35.08 20.06 12.15
C TYR A 285 35.97 18.82 12.07
N SER A 286 36.84 18.62 13.05
CA SER A 286 37.69 17.43 13.15
C SER A 286 37.01 16.23 13.81
N GLY A 287 35.80 16.41 14.35
CA GLY A 287 35.01 15.36 14.98
C GLY A 287 34.40 14.39 13.98
N ASP A 288 33.62 13.46 14.50
CA ASP A 288 33.05 12.32 13.77
C ASP A 288 31.64 12.57 13.19
N LEU A 289 31.13 13.82 13.26
CA LEU A 289 29.76 14.18 12.84
C LEU A 289 29.38 13.60 11.47
N ILE A 290 30.22 13.84 10.47
CA ILE A 290 29.95 13.40 9.07
C ILE A 290 29.96 11.87 8.97
N THR A 291 30.90 11.22 9.64
CA THR A 291 31.05 9.75 9.60
C THR A 291 29.87 9.08 10.28
N THR A 292 29.47 9.60 11.46
CA THR A 292 28.33 9.10 12.23
C THR A 292 27.02 9.31 11.46
N MET A 293 26.83 10.48 10.85
CA MET A 293 25.65 10.82 10.06
C MET A 293 25.53 9.86 8.84
N ILE A 294 26.61 9.63 8.09
CA ILE A 294 26.59 8.70 6.94
C ILE A 294 26.29 7.26 7.37
N ALA A 295 26.88 6.82 8.50
CA ALA A 295 26.62 5.49 9.04
C ALA A 295 25.15 5.32 9.47
N ALA A 296 24.60 6.32 10.14
CA ALA A 296 23.18 6.34 10.55
C ALA A 296 22.25 6.34 9.34
N HIS A 297 22.51 7.14 8.32
CA HIS A 297 21.72 7.16 7.09
C HIS A 297 21.69 5.81 6.35
N LYS A 298 22.82 5.12 6.28
CA LYS A 298 22.93 3.77 5.66
C LYS A 298 22.16 2.70 6.45
N ALA A 299 21.91 2.92 7.74
CA ALA A 299 21.15 2.02 8.60
C ALA A 299 19.63 2.24 8.51
N LEU A 300 19.18 3.33 7.88
CA LEU A 300 17.75 3.56 7.67
C LEU A 300 17.18 2.50 6.71
N PRO A 301 15.98 1.96 6.99
CA PRO A 301 15.27 1.13 6.02
C PRO A 301 15.11 1.91 4.71
N ALA A 302 15.27 1.22 3.59
CA ALA A 302 14.95 1.82 2.29
C ALA A 302 13.49 2.32 2.31
N GLN A 303 13.25 3.51 1.78
CA GLN A 303 11.87 3.97 1.52
C GLN A 303 11.16 2.87 0.73
N HIS A 304 9.92 2.55 1.13
CA HIS A 304 9.16 1.39 0.67
C HIS A 304 9.81 0.05 1.03
N SER A 305 9.72 -0.31 2.30
CA SER A 305 10.10 -1.66 2.73
C SER A 305 9.33 -2.70 1.90
N ALA A 306 10.02 -3.56 1.15
CA ALA A 306 9.39 -4.64 0.40
C ALA A 306 8.49 -5.52 1.28
N LEU A 307 8.76 -5.55 2.59
CA LEU A 307 7.95 -6.24 3.59
C LEU A 307 6.51 -5.72 3.69
N THR A 308 6.31 -4.41 3.54
CA THR A 308 5.02 -3.74 3.76
C THR A 308 4.44 -3.10 2.49
N ALA A 309 5.15 -3.16 1.35
CA ALA A 309 4.80 -2.42 0.14
C ALA A 309 3.36 -2.66 -0.34
N HIS A 310 2.91 -3.92 -0.41
CA HIS A 310 1.52 -4.23 -0.79
C HIS A 310 0.47 -3.64 0.16
N PHE A 311 0.78 -3.57 1.45
CA PHE A 311 -0.12 -2.98 2.43
C PHE A 311 -0.11 -1.45 2.33
N VAL A 312 1.05 -0.84 2.08
CA VAL A 312 1.16 0.60 1.83
C VAL A 312 0.36 1.00 0.59
N ASP A 313 0.52 0.29 -0.54
CA ASP A 313 -0.29 0.52 -1.76
C ASP A 313 -1.80 0.42 -1.47
N TYR A 314 -2.20 -0.50 -0.60
CA TYR A 314 -3.60 -0.63 -0.20
C TYR A 314 -4.07 0.57 0.63
N ILE A 315 -3.25 1.04 1.59
CA ILE A 315 -3.53 2.25 2.37
C ILE A 315 -3.61 3.49 1.48
N GLU A 316 -2.68 3.66 0.54
CA GLU A 316 -2.69 4.80 -0.39
C GLU A 316 -3.99 4.87 -1.19
N ARG A 317 -4.44 3.75 -1.74
CA ARG A 317 -5.73 3.67 -2.44
C ARG A 317 -6.90 3.96 -1.51
N TYR A 318 -6.91 3.38 -0.31
CA TYR A 318 -7.96 3.58 0.69
C TYR A 318 -8.12 5.06 1.04
N ILE A 319 -7.02 5.75 1.32
CA ILE A 319 -7.02 7.18 1.70
C ILE A 319 -7.35 8.07 0.49
N THR A 320 -6.79 7.77 -0.69
CA THR A 320 -7.07 8.56 -1.91
C THR A 320 -8.55 8.52 -2.30
N GLN A 321 -9.22 7.38 -2.15
CA GLN A 321 -10.64 7.24 -2.43
C GLN A 321 -11.53 8.00 -1.42
N ARG A 322 -11.10 8.14 -0.16
CA ARG A 322 -11.90 8.78 0.90
C ARG A 322 -11.64 10.27 1.05
N TYR A 323 -10.40 10.68 0.89
CA TYR A 323 -9.97 12.05 1.19
C TYR A 323 -9.47 12.79 -0.04
N SER A 324 -8.47 12.36 -0.71
CA SER A 324 -7.88 12.76 -2.00
C SER A 324 -6.39 12.42 -2.03
N GLN A 325 -5.78 12.46 -3.21
CA GLN A 325 -4.34 12.32 -3.36
C GLN A 325 -3.59 13.48 -2.67
N GLN A 326 -4.13 14.69 -2.76
CA GLN A 326 -3.56 15.85 -2.09
C GLN A 326 -3.54 15.68 -0.56
N ALA A 327 -4.63 15.21 0.04
CA ALA A 327 -4.66 14.94 1.48
C ALA A 327 -3.62 13.87 1.88
N LEU A 328 -3.41 12.87 1.03
CA LEU A 328 -2.44 11.80 1.29
C LEU A 328 -0.99 12.31 1.29
N TYR A 329 -0.58 13.13 0.33
CA TYR A 329 0.82 13.53 0.17
C TYR A 329 1.16 14.91 0.76
N GLU A 330 0.15 15.73 1.07
CA GLU A 330 0.33 17.10 1.53
C GLU A 330 -0.40 17.41 2.84
N GLY A 331 -1.35 16.55 3.24
CA GLY A 331 -2.26 16.82 4.34
C GLY A 331 -1.69 16.56 5.74
N GLY A 332 -0.51 15.95 5.85
CA GLY A 332 0.09 15.61 7.15
C GLY A 332 -0.76 14.63 7.95
N LEU A 333 -1.41 13.67 7.28
CA LEU A 333 -2.24 12.69 7.95
C LEU A 333 -1.40 11.76 8.83
N ARG A 334 -1.94 11.40 9.97
CA ARG A 334 -1.44 10.29 10.79
C ARG A 334 -2.43 9.14 10.68
N ILE A 335 -2.03 8.07 10.01
CA ILE A 335 -2.86 6.90 9.72
C ILE A 335 -2.36 5.76 10.60
N THR A 336 -3.11 5.42 11.64
CA THR A 336 -2.85 4.22 12.44
C THR A 336 -3.58 3.07 11.79
N THR A 337 -2.83 2.07 11.38
CA THR A 337 -3.35 0.92 10.65
C THR A 337 -3.58 -0.28 11.56
N THR A 338 -4.23 -1.31 11.02
CA THR A 338 -4.45 -2.59 11.69
C THR A 338 -3.23 -3.51 11.63
N LEU A 339 -2.22 -3.20 10.78
CA LEU A 339 -1.07 -4.05 10.55
C LEU A 339 -0.28 -4.28 11.84
N ASP A 340 0.11 -5.52 12.08
CA ASP A 340 1.10 -5.90 13.10
C ASP A 340 2.41 -6.29 12.41
N LEU A 341 3.47 -5.50 12.63
CA LEU A 341 4.76 -5.72 11.95
C LEU A 341 5.40 -7.07 12.28
N GLY A 342 5.17 -7.60 13.48
CA GLY A 342 5.66 -8.92 13.87
C GLY A 342 4.95 -10.04 13.10
N THR A 343 3.61 -9.96 13.02
CA THR A 343 2.77 -10.87 12.23
C THR A 343 3.08 -10.77 10.74
N GLN A 344 3.30 -9.55 10.23
CA GLN A 344 3.69 -9.30 8.84
C GLN A 344 5.03 -9.97 8.48
N ALA A 345 6.04 -9.80 9.32
CA ALA A 345 7.35 -10.42 9.12
C ALA A 345 7.28 -11.95 9.16
N LEU A 346 6.45 -12.50 10.05
CA LEU A 346 6.21 -13.94 10.13
C LEU A 346 5.51 -14.45 8.87
N ALA A 347 4.48 -13.77 8.40
CA ALA A 347 3.75 -14.13 7.18
C ALA A 347 4.65 -14.10 5.93
N ASP A 348 5.44 -13.05 5.75
CA ASP A 348 6.42 -12.92 4.66
C ASP A 348 7.44 -14.06 4.67
N LYS A 349 8.00 -14.37 5.85
CA LYS A 349 8.93 -15.49 6.03
C LYS A 349 8.32 -16.82 5.60
N GLN A 350 7.06 -17.09 5.97
CA GLN A 350 6.41 -18.37 5.65
C GLN A 350 6.06 -18.48 4.16
N VAL A 351 5.61 -17.40 3.53
CA VAL A 351 5.37 -17.37 2.08
C VAL A 351 6.67 -17.65 1.33
N LYS A 352 7.76 -16.96 1.65
CA LYS A 352 9.08 -17.18 1.03
C LYS A 352 9.60 -18.60 1.25
N ALA A 353 9.41 -19.17 2.44
CA ALA A 353 9.80 -20.54 2.73
C ALA A 353 8.98 -21.55 1.89
N GLY A 354 7.68 -21.33 1.77
CA GLY A 354 6.81 -22.15 0.92
C GLY A 354 7.19 -22.10 -0.55
N VAL A 355 7.44 -20.91 -1.10
CA VAL A 355 7.92 -20.72 -2.47
C VAL A 355 9.24 -21.47 -2.69
N ALA A 356 10.19 -21.33 -1.77
CA ALA A 356 11.48 -22.01 -1.86
C ALA A 356 11.35 -23.54 -1.84
N ALA A 357 10.45 -24.07 -0.99
CA ALA A 357 10.20 -25.51 -0.87
C ALA A 357 9.68 -26.13 -2.18
N TYR A 358 8.89 -25.39 -2.94
CA TYR A 358 8.26 -25.87 -4.18
C TYR A 358 8.82 -25.22 -5.46
N ALA A 359 9.93 -24.50 -5.40
CA ALA A 359 10.55 -23.85 -6.55
C ALA A 359 10.87 -24.85 -7.68
N LYS A 360 11.31 -26.08 -7.35
CA LYS A 360 11.55 -27.16 -8.33
C LYS A 360 10.29 -27.66 -9.02
N ARG A 361 9.12 -27.37 -8.45
CA ARG A 361 7.80 -27.66 -9.07
C ARG A 361 7.24 -26.48 -9.85
N GLY A 362 8.05 -25.42 -10.04
CA GLY A 362 7.67 -24.24 -10.79
C GLY A 362 6.96 -23.16 -9.97
N VAL A 363 6.80 -23.34 -8.66
CA VAL A 363 6.26 -22.27 -7.79
C VAL A 363 7.27 -21.14 -7.73
N ASN A 364 6.83 -19.93 -8.06
CA ASN A 364 7.68 -18.74 -8.04
C ASN A 364 7.12 -17.57 -7.22
N THR A 365 5.87 -17.67 -6.78
CA THR A 365 5.25 -16.67 -5.91
C THR A 365 4.19 -17.30 -4.98
N GLY A 366 3.72 -16.52 -4.05
CA GLY A 366 2.65 -16.87 -3.11
C GLY A 366 2.17 -15.64 -2.38
N ALA A 367 1.06 -15.77 -1.69
CA ALA A 367 0.46 -14.70 -0.89
C ALA A 367 -0.04 -15.23 0.45
N MET A 368 -0.18 -14.32 1.41
CA MET A 368 -0.82 -14.60 2.70
C MET A 368 -1.58 -13.38 3.18
N LEU A 369 -2.80 -13.59 3.63
CA LEU A 369 -3.61 -12.62 4.35
C LEU A 369 -3.92 -13.16 5.73
N VAL A 370 -3.70 -12.35 6.75
CA VAL A 370 -4.00 -12.65 8.15
C VAL A 370 -4.96 -11.58 8.67
N MET A 371 -6.05 -12.02 9.28
CA MET A 371 -7.13 -11.13 9.70
C MET A 371 -7.71 -11.58 11.05
N ASN A 372 -8.22 -10.64 11.82
CA ASN A 372 -9.06 -10.93 12.97
C ASN A 372 -10.48 -11.34 12.49
N PRO A 373 -10.96 -12.55 12.75
CA PRO A 373 -12.27 -13.00 12.28
C PRO A 373 -13.44 -12.27 12.95
N GLY A 374 -13.22 -11.63 14.10
CA GLY A 374 -14.28 -10.96 14.86
C GLY A 374 -14.65 -9.59 14.31
N ASP A 375 -13.72 -8.85 13.73
CA ASP A 375 -13.92 -7.46 13.29
C ASP A 375 -13.40 -7.15 11.88
N GLY A 376 -12.52 -7.99 11.32
CA GLY A 376 -11.99 -7.81 9.97
C GLY A 376 -10.68 -7.01 9.90
N GLU A 377 -10.03 -6.72 11.03
CA GLU A 377 -8.71 -6.10 11.06
C GLU A 377 -7.68 -6.92 10.29
N ILE A 378 -7.01 -6.31 9.31
CA ILE A 378 -5.94 -6.94 8.56
C ILE A 378 -4.64 -6.84 9.36
N LEU A 379 -4.17 -7.97 9.91
CA LEU A 379 -2.98 -8.04 10.75
C LEU A 379 -1.69 -8.23 9.93
N ALA A 380 -1.79 -8.91 8.78
CA ALA A 380 -0.69 -9.06 7.83
C ALA A 380 -1.21 -9.22 6.40
N MET A 381 -0.48 -8.66 5.43
CA MET A 381 -0.77 -8.73 4.00
C MET A 381 0.52 -8.92 3.20
N VAL A 382 0.73 -10.13 2.72
CA VAL A 382 1.83 -10.49 1.81
C VAL A 382 1.20 -10.76 0.44
N GLY A 383 1.33 -9.81 -0.48
CA GLY A 383 0.68 -9.90 -1.79
C GLY A 383 1.47 -10.68 -2.84
N SER A 384 2.78 -10.85 -2.65
CA SER A 384 3.65 -11.66 -3.49
C SER A 384 4.91 -12.07 -2.71
N ALA A 385 5.67 -13.02 -3.23
CA ALA A 385 6.93 -13.43 -2.61
C ALA A 385 8.04 -12.37 -2.67
N ASP A 386 7.98 -11.48 -3.66
CA ASP A 386 8.92 -10.37 -3.83
C ASP A 386 8.26 -9.24 -4.64
N TYR A 387 7.93 -8.15 -3.96
CA TYR A 387 7.27 -6.98 -4.53
C TYR A 387 8.05 -6.38 -5.72
N ASN A 388 9.39 -6.36 -5.64
CA ASN A 388 10.24 -5.72 -6.64
C ASN A 388 10.57 -6.62 -7.84
N ASN A 389 10.16 -7.86 -7.82
CA ASN A 389 10.46 -8.82 -8.89
C ASN A 389 9.44 -8.74 -10.04
N ALA A 390 9.84 -8.06 -11.13
CA ALA A 390 9.02 -7.92 -12.32
C ALA A 390 8.72 -9.26 -13.03
N ALA A 391 9.59 -10.27 -12.92
CA ALA A 391 9.40 -11.56 -13.57
C ALA A 391 8.18 -12.32 -13.02
N ILE A 392 7.83 -12.11 -11.76
CA ILE A 392 6.64 -12.67 -11.13
C ILE A 392 5.51 -11.66 -11.02
N ARG A 393 5.61 -10.51 -11.69
CA ARG A 393 4.66 -9.38 -11.53
C ARG A 393 4.45 -9.03 -10.05
N GLY A 394 5.55 -8.89 -9.32
CA GLY A 394 5.57 -8.80 -7.85
C GLY A 394 4.69 -7.71 -7.23
N GLN A 395 4.37 -6.66 -7.99
CA GLN A 395 3.49 -5.57 -7.54
C GLN A 395 2.00 -5.92 -7.57
N ILE A 396 1.59 -7.05 -8.22
CA ILE A 396 0.21 -7.51 -8.13
C ILE A 396 -0.04 -8.06 -6.73
N ASN A 397 -1.02 -7.49 -6.05
CA ASN A 397 -1.43 -7.95 -4.73
C ASN A 397 -2.38 -9.15 -4.82
N LEU A 398 -1.84 -10.35 -4.69
CA LEU A 398 -2.57 -11.63 -4.82
C LEU A 398 -3.52 -11.90 -3.62
N THR A 399 -3.54 -11.05 -2.58
CA THR A 399 -4.58 -11.14 -1.55
C THR A 399 -5.95 -10.68 -2.05
N GLY A 400 -6.00 -10.11 -3.27
CA GLY A 400 -7.24 -9.79 -3.95
C GLY A 400 -7.93 -8.53 -3.46
N VAL A 401 -7.25 -7.65 -2.71
CA VAL A 401 -7.75 -6.30 -2.41
C VAL A 401 -7.77 -5.39 -3.66
N ASP A 402 -7.22 -5.90 -4.76
CA ASP A 402 -7.26 -5.34 -6.10
C ASP A 402 -7.78 -6.43 -7.06
N PRO A 403 -8.72 -6.15 -7.98
CA PRO A 403 -9.24 -7.12 -8.93
C PRO A 403 -8.17 -7.85 -9.75
N LEU A 404 -7.02 -7.21 -10.03
CA LEU A 404 -5.89 -7.86 -10.69
C LEU A 404 -5.32 -9.05 -9.89
N GLY A 405 -5.54 -9.07 -8.58
CA GLY A 405 -5.11 -10.15 -7.68
C GLY A 405 -6.12 -11.28 -7.51
N TRP A 406 -7.33 -11.18 -8.09
CA TRP A 406 -8.36 -12.21 -7.96
C TRP A 406 -7.95 -13.49 -8.70
N ARG A 407 -8.28 -14.64 -8.11
CA ARG A 407 -7.91 -15.97 -8.63
C ARG A 407 -9.01 -16.98 -8.34
N GLY A 408 -9.04 -18.05 -9.08
CA GLY A 408 -9.85 -19.23 -8.76
C GLY A 408 -9.45 -19.76 -7.38
N VAL A 409 -10.45 -20.15 -6.60
CA VAL A 409 -10.26 -20.64 -5.21
C VAL A 409 -10.30 -22.15 -5.10
N GLY A 410 -10.62 -22.84 -6.21
CA GLY A 410 -10.69 -24.28 -6.27
C GLY A 410 -11.69 -24.86 -5.25
N SER A 411 -11.41 -26.05 -4.77
CA SER A 411 -12.29 -26.78 -3.83
C SER A 411 -12.62 -26.05 -2.52
N SER A 412 -11.99 -24.91 -2.22
CA SER A 412 -12.43 -24.11 -1.06
C SER A 412 -13.80 -23.44 -1.30
N PHE A 413 -14.24 -23.33 -2.55
CA PHE A 413 -15.60 -22.91 -2.90
C PHE A 413 -16.70 -23.85 -2.38
N LYS A 414 -16.43 -25.16 -2.29
CA LYS A 414 -17.40 -26.20 -1.84
C LYS A 414 -18.06 -25.87 -0.50
N VAL A 415 -17.42 -25.06 0.32
CA VAL A 415 -17.95 -24.59 1.61
C VAL A 415 -19.26 -23.82 1.43
N TYR A 416 -19.38 -23.01 0.38
CA TYR A 416 -20.64 -22.31 0.08
C TYR A 416 -21.76 -23.26 -0.33
N THR A 417 -21.43 -24.26 -1.14
CA THR A 417 -22.38 -25.29 -1.59
C THR A 417 -22.95 -26.04 -0.40
N TYR A 418 -22.10 -26.57 0.46
CA TYR A 418 -22.55 -27.33 1.63
C TYR A 418 -23.25 -26.46 2.68
N ALA A 419 -22.79 -25.21 2.89
CA ALA A 419 -23.43 -24.29 3.80
C ALA A 419 -24.86 -23.92 3.33
N ALA A 420 -25.05 -23.69 2.03
CA ALA A 420 -26.37 -23.43 1.46
C ALA A 420 -27.32 -24.62 1.63
N ALA A 421 -26.84 -25.82 1.30
CA ALA A 421 -27.63 -27.05 1.42
C ALA A 421 -28.00 -27.38 2.88
N LEU A 422 -27.07 -27.16 3.84
CA LEU A 422 -27.33 -27.28 5.28
C LEU A 422 -28.36 -26.23 5.76
N GLN A 423 -28.23 -24.98 5.30
CA GLN A 423 -29.15 -23.90 5.64
C GLN A 423 -30.56 -24.16 5.12
N ALA A 424 -30.67 -24.73 3.94
CA ALA A 424 -31.95 -25.14 3.35
C ALA A 424 -32.57 -26.40 3.99
N GLY A 425 -31.84 -27.10 4.87
CA GLY A 425 -32.25 -28.36 5.46
C GLY A 425 -32.30 -29.54 4.49
N LEU A 426 -31.65 -29.42 3.34
CA LEU A 426 -31.62 -30.46 2.30
C LEU A 426 -30.65 -31.58 2.65
N VAL A 427 -29.59 -31.24 3.36
CA VAL A 427 -28.57 -32.18 3.84
C VAL A 427 -28.25 -31.98 5.31
N THR A 428 -27.64 -32.96 5.90
CA THR A 428 -27.04 -32.94 7.24
C THR A 428 -25.59 -33.40 7.16
N PRO A 429 -24.78 -33.20 8.18
CA PRO A 429 -23.41 -33.74 8.23
C PRO A 429 -23.32 -35.26 8.03
N ALA A 430 -24.36 -36.00 8.42
CA ALA A 430 -24.49 -37.46 8.26
C ALA A 430 -25.10 -37.90 6.93
N THR A 431 -25.67 -36.99 6.14
CA THR A 431 -26.31 -37.34 4.84
C THR A 431 -25.30 -38.05 3.95
N LEU A 432 -25.67 -39.22 3.45
CA LEU A 432 -24.87 -39.95 2.47
C LEU A 432 -24.92 -39.25 1.13
N THR A 433 -23.78 -38.91 0.60
CA THR A 433 -23.58 -38.25 -0.68
C THR A 433 -22.94 -39.20 -1.68
N ASN A 434 -23.30 -39.08 -2.96
CA ASN A 434 -22.85 -39.98 -4.00
C ASN A 434 -21.45 -39.60 -4.49
N ASP A 435 -20.48 -40.51 -4.33
CA ASP A 435 -19.12 -40.38 -4.86
C ASP A 435 -18.84 -41.34 -6.04
N GLU A 436 -19.87 -41.70 -6.78
CA GLU A 436 -19.74 -42.54 -7.99
C GLU A 436 -19.77 -41.67 -9.24
N THR A 437 -19.04 -42.12 -10.28
CA THR A 437 -19.03 -41.47 -11.59
C THR A 437 -20.44 -41.41 -12.15
N GLY A 438 -20.80 -40.25 -12.68
CA GLY A 438 -22.12 -40.04 -13.27
C GLY A 438 -22.16 -38.84 -14.20
N VAL A 439 -23.28 -38.70 -14.89
CA VAL A 439 -23.57 -37.52 -15.72
C VAL A 439 -24.29 -36.53 -14.83
N ILE A 440 -23.63 -35.38 -14.52
CA ILE A 440 -24.16 -34.31 -13.69
C ILE A 440 -24.22 -33.04 -14.55
N GLY A 441 -25.41 -32.45 -14.69
CA GLY A 441 -25.56 -31.27 -15.53
C GLY A 441 -25.20 -31.50 -17.02
N GLY A 442 -25.30 -32.73 -17.50
CA GLY A 442 -24.96 -33.09 -18.88
C GLY A 442 -23.49 -33.42 -19.13
N HIS A 443 -22.65 -33.38 -18.10
CA HIS A 443 -21.20 -33.64 -18.19
C HIS A 443 -20.79 -34.81 -17.28
N THR A 444 -19.78 -35.57 -17.72
CA THR A 444 -19.17 -36.64 -16.90
C THR A 444 -18.01 -36.04 -16.09
N PHE A 445 -18.03 -36.22 -14.78
CA PHE A 445 -16.99 -35.79 -13.89
C PHE A 445 -16.32 -36.98 -13.20
N SER A 446 -15.13 -36.75 -12.66
CA SER A 446 -14.40 -37.68 -11.83
C SER A 446 -13.81 -36.92 -10.60
N ASP A 447 -13.44 -37.69 -9.60
CA ASP A 447 -12.67 -37.12 -8.51
C ASP A 447 -11.20 -36.89 -8.88
N TRP A 448 -10.55 -36.06 -8.09
CA TRP A 448 -9.17 -35.59 -8.31
C TRP A 448 -8.13 -36.72 -8.33
N ASP A 449 -8.42 -37.86 -7.69
CA ASP A 449 -7.56 -39.05 -7.61
C ASP A 449 -8.04 -40.21 -8.53
N GLY A 450 -9.12 -40.00 -9.24
CA GLY A 450 -9.74 -41.02 -10.12
C GLY A 450 -10.37 -42.20 -9.36
N LYS A 451 -10.53 -42.10 -8.05
CA LYS A 451 -11.16 -43.13 -7.22
C LYS A 451 -12.59 -42.76 -6.90
N HIS A 452 -13.37 -43.75 -6.53
CA HIS A 452 -14.77 -43.61 -6.12
C HIS A 452 -14.96 -44.38 -4.82
N GLU A 453 -15.58 -43.74 -3.81
CA GLU A 453 -15.82 -44.32 -2.51
C GLU A 453 -17.29 -44.74 -2.30
N GLY A 454 -18.11 -44.62 -3.34
CA GLY A 454 -19.54 -44.91 -3.28
C GLY A 454 -20.32 -43.89 -2.47
N TRP A 455 -21.16 -44.38 -1.56
CA TRP A 455 -21.96 -43.52 -0.70
C TRP A 455 -21.23 -43.17 0.58
N ILE A 456 -20.85 -41.93 0.79
CA ILE A 456 -20.10 -41.44 1.95
C ILE A 456 -20.82 -40.30 2.65
N PRO A 457 -20.69 -40.15 3.99
CA PRO A 457 -21.25 -39.01 4.70
C PRO A 457 -20.71 -37.69 4.16
N LEU A 458 -21.55 -36.64 4.12
CA LEU A 458 -21.17 -35.28 3.72
C LEU A 458 -19.92 -34.80 4.47
N ARG A 459 -19.81 -35.09 5.78
CA ARG A 459 -18.63 -34.81 6.60
C ARG A 459 -17.37 -35.39 5.96
N THR A 460 -17.41 -36.66 5.52
CA THR A 460 -16.28 -37.34 4.88
C THR A 460 -15.99 -36.72 3.52
N ALA A 461 -17.04 -36.47 2.72
CA ALA A 461 -16.92 -35.85 1.41
C ALA A 461 -16.23 -34.47 1.45
N LEU A 462 -16.62 -33.62 2.41
CA LEU A 462 -15.97 -32.32 2.62
C LEU A 462 -14.53 -32.48 3.13
N ALA A 463 -14.30 -33.38 4.08
CA ALA A 463 -12.97 -33.62 4.64
C ALA A 463 -11.97 -34.09 3.57
N GLN A 464 -12.36 -35.03 2.73
CA GLN A 464 -11.55 -35.55 1.62
C GLN A 464 -11.60 -34.67 0.37
N SER A 465 -12.36 -33.59 0.39
CA SER A 465 -12.50 -32.67 -0.76
C SER A 465 -13.05 -33.33 -2.05
N ARG A 466 -13.91 -34.35 -1.92
CA ARG A 466 -14.47 -35.07 -3.07
C ARG A 466 -15.23 -34.14 -4.00
N ASN A 467 -15.08 -34.35 -5.32
CA ASN A 467 -15.73 -33.50 -6.33
C ASN A 467 -17.19 -33.94 -6.54
N LEU A 468 -17.41 -35.22 -6.77
CA LEU A 468 -18.72 -35.77 -7.14
C LEU A 468 -19.80 -35.46 -6.12
N PRO A 469 -19.59 -35.65 -4.80
CA PRO A 469 -20.53 -35.22 -3.77
C PRO A 469 -20.88 -33.74 -3.82
N ALA A 470 -19.89 -32.87 -4.06
CA ALA A 470 -20.13 -31.43 -4.15
C ALA A 470 -20.91 -31.03 -5.39
N LEU A 471 -20.61 -31.65 -6.55
CA LEU A 471 -21.34 -31.44 -7.81
C LEU A 471 -22.81 -31.88 -7.69
N TRP A 472 -23.07 -33.05 -7.09
CA TRP A 472 -24.43 -33.52 -6.84
C TRP A 472 -25.20 -32.60 -5.87
N THR A 473 -24.53 -32.15 -4.79
CA THR A 473 -25.13 -31.23 -3.84
C THR A 473 -25.45 -29.89 -4.49
N TYR A 474 -24.54 -29.34 -5.31
CA TYR A 474 -24.76 -28.10 -6.05
C TYR A 474 -25.94 -28.22 -7.03
N ALA A 475 -26.01 -29.32 -7.77
CA ALA A 475 -27.11 -29.58 -8.70
C ALA A 475 -28.48 -29.67 -7.97
N GLY A 476 -28.47 -30.23 -6.76
CA GLY A 476 -29.69 -30.37 -5.96
C GLY A 476 -30.11 -29.09 -5.25
N GLU A 477 -29.16 -28.27 -4.82
CA GLU A 477 -29.42 -27.00 -4.16
C GLU A 477 -29.88 -25.92 -5.14
N GLY A 478 -29.28 -25.91 -6.33
CA GLY A 478 -29.44 -24.86 -7.33
C GLY A 478 -28.42 -23.74 -7.15
N GLY A 479 -27.84 -23.30 -8.26
CA GLY A 479 -26.77 -22.30 -8.28
C GLY A 479 -27.14 -20.97 -7.61
N ASP A 480 -28.36 -20.49 -7.85
CA ASP A 480 -28.86 -19.24 -7.29
C ASP A 480 -28.74 -19.15 -5.78
N ARG A 481 -29.07 -20.23 -5.05
CA ARG A 481 -29.01 -20.22 -3.59
C ARG A 481 -27.58 -20.21 -3.06
N VAL A 482 -26.71 -20.99 -3.72
CA VAL A 482 -25.29 -21.05 -3.36
C VAL A 482 -24.63 -19.68 -3.57
N ILE A 483 -24.88 -19.07 -4.74
CA ILE A 483 -24.33 -17.75 -5.07
C ILE A 483 -24.95 -16.65 -4.19
N SER A 484 -26.24 -16.72 -3.90
CA SER A 484 -26.88 -15.77 -2.96
C SER A 484 -26.27 -15.86 -1.57
N LEU A 485 -25.99 -17.07 -1.06
CA LEU A 485 -25.33 -17.22 0.24
C LEU A 485 -23.89 -16.66 0.18
N MET A 486 -23.12 -16.96 -0.87
CA MET A 486 -21.79 -16.43 -1.08
C MET A 486 -21.77 -14.89 -1.07
N HIS A 487 -22.69 -14.24 -1.78
CA HIS A 487 -22.82 -12.79 -1.79
C HIS A 487 -23.28 -12.23 -0.43
N ASN A 488 -24.20 -12.91 0.26
CA ASN A 488 -24.61 -12.52 1.62
C ASN A 488 -23.46 -12.58 2.61
N LEU A 489 -22.54 -13.53 2.45
CA LEU A 489 -21.31 -13.65 3.24
C LEU A 489 -20.26 -12.57 2.88
N GLY A 490 -20.47 -11.79 1.81
CA GLY A 490 -19.67 -10.62 1.48
C GLY A 490 -18.75 -10.78 0.28
N VAL A 491 -18.76 -11.90 -0.42
CA VAL A 491 -18.00 -12.07 -1.67
C VAL A 491 -18.73 -11.31 -2.80
N THR A 492 -18.01 -10.45 -3.50
CA THR A 492 -18.58 -9.57 -4.55
C THR A 492 -18.34 -10.07 -5.97
N ALA A 493 -17.60 -11.17 -6.13
CA ALA A 493 -17.27 -11.74 -7.42
C ALA A 493 -18.53 -12.10 -8.22
N THR A 494 -18.53 -11.76 -9.50
CA THR A 494 -19.51 -12.24 -10.46
C THR A 494 -19.14 -13.66 -10.87
N ILE A 495 -20.09 -14.59 -10.76
CA ILE A 495 -19.94 -15.96 -11.21
C ILE A 495 -20.45 -16.04 -12.65
N GLU A 496 -19.59 -16.52 -13.57
CA GLU A 496 -19.90 -16.50 -15.01
C GLU A 496 -21.05 -17.46 -15.38
N ASN A 497 -21.09 -18.63 -14.74
CA ASN A 497 -22.14 -19.62 -15.00
C ASN A 497 -22.71 -20.17 -13.69
N PRO A 498 -23.60 -19.41 -13.01
CA PRO A 498 -24.14 -19.82 -11.73
C PRO A 498 -24.96 -21.11 -11.78
N GLU A 499 -25.57 -21.45 -12.93
CA GLU A 499 -26.32 -22.70 -13.13
C GLU A 499 -25.42 -23.89 -13.45
N GLY A 500 -24.17 -23.63 -13.81
CA GLY A 500 -23.20 -24.67 -14.12
C GLY A 500 -22.72 -25.40 -12.86
N VAL A 501 -22.94 -26.71 -12.77
CA VAL A 501 -22.56 -27.50 -11.60
C VAL A 501 -21.06 -27.43 -11.28
N ALA A 502 -20.20 -27.20 -12.27
CA ALA A 502 -18.77 -27.05 -12.11
C ALA A 502 -18.37 -25.81 -11.28
N THR A 503 -19.26 -24.84 -11.11
CA THR A 503 -19.05 -23.65 -10.26
C THR A 503 -18.63 -24.03 -8.83
N THR A 504 -19.17 -25.14 -8.29
CA THR A 504 -18.77 -25.65 -6.97
C THR A 504 -17.28 -26.02 -6.86
N LEU A 505 -16.59 -26.20 -8.00
CA LEU A 505 -15.16 -26.48 -8.03
C LEU A 505 -14.29 -25.23 -7.96
N GLY A 506 -14.90 -24.02 -7.98
CA GLY A 506 -14.24 -22.75 -7.67
C GLY A 506 -13.28 -22.25 -8.74
N HIS A 507 -13.66 -22.36 -10.03
CA HIS A 507 -12.87 -21.86 -11.16
C HIS A 507 -12.96 -20.34 -11.33
N ASP A 508 -14.07 -19.72 -10.90
CA ASP A 508 -14.25 -18.29 -11.00
C ASP A 508 -13.24 -17.52 -10.11
N ALA A 509 -12.85 -16.35 -10.58
CA ALA A 509 -11.90 -15.51 -9.88
C ALA A 509 -12.57 -14.80 -8.70
N ILE A 510 -12.06 -15.01 -7.49
CA ILE A 510 -12.57 -14.44 -6.23
C ILE A 510 -11.43 -13.73 -5.49
N SER A 511 -11.77 -12.64 -4.80
CA SER A 511 -10.85 -11.97 -3.87
C SER A 511 -10.51 -12.88 -2.69
N MET A 512 -9.21 -13.14 -2.45
CA MET A 512 -8.78 -13.90 -1.27
C MET A 512 -9.24 -13.21 0.03
N ALA A 513 -9.23 -11.87 0.07
CA ALA A 513 -9.64 -11.11 1.24
C ALA A 513 -11.15 -11.28 1.52
N GLU A 514 -12.00 -11.21 0.50
CA GLU A 514 -13.44 -11.43 0.65
C GLU A 514 -13.74 -12.88 0.99
N HIS A 515 -13.03 -13.83 0.37
CA HIS A 515 -13.16 -15.25 0.65
C HIS A 515 -12.80 -15.57 2.11
N LEU A 516 -11.73 -14.99 2.63
CA LEU A 516 -11.33 -15.14 4.02
C LEU A 516 -12.35 -14.50 4.98
N ALA A 517 -12.88 -13.33 4.64
CA ALA A 517 -13.92 -12.68 5.42
C ALA A 517 -15.21 -13.50 5.44
N ALA A 518 -15.60 -14.12 4.32
CA ALA A 518 -16.74 -15.03 4.24
C ALA A 518 -16.56 -16.26 5.12
N TYR A 519 -15.36 -16.86 5.14
CA TYR A 519 -15.04 -17.97 6.07
C TYR A 519 -15.13 -17.53 7.54
N SER A 520 -14.75 -16.31 7.85
CA SER A 520 -14.83 -15.77 9.21
C SER A 520 -16.24 -15.70 9.75
N ALA A 521 -17.26 -15.64 8.88
CA ALA A 521 -18.65 -15.70 9.32
C ALA A 521 -19.03 -17.03 9.97
N PHE A 522 -18.36 -18.13 9.61
CA PHE A 522 -18.59 -19.41 10.28
C PHE A 522 -18.01 -19.45 11.69
N ASP A 523 -16.93 -18.69 11.93
CA ASP A 523 -16.24 -18.60 13.20
C ASP A 523 -16.94 -17.66 14.21
N ASN A 524 -17.40 -16.51 13.74
CA ASN A 524 -17.76 -15.36 14.57
C ASN A 524 -19.26 -15.30 14.98
N GLY A 525 -19.98 -16.40 14.82
CA GLY A 525 -21.42 -16.45 15.14
C GLY A 525 -22.36 -16.02 14.00
N GLY A 526 -21.87 -16.06 12.78
CA GLY A 526 -22.68 -15.80 11.57
C GLY A 526 -22.69 -14.37 11.08
N PHE A 527 -21.80 -13.54 11.57
CA PHE A 527 -21.71 -12.14 11.17
C PHE A 527 -20.81 -11.95 9.95
N ARG A 528 -21.34 -11.26 8.93
CA ARG A 528 -20.52 -10.75 7.85
C ARG A 528 -19.63 -9.62 8.36
N ILE A 529 -18.34 -9.73 8.08
CA ILE A 529 -17.36 -8.69 8.33
C ILE A 529 -16.77 -8.19 7.00
N ARG A 530 -16.11 -7.04 7.03
CA ARG A 530 -15.37 -6.51 5.89
C ARG A 530 -13.92 -6.34 6.28
N PRO A 531 -12.98 -6.87 5.49
CA PRO A 531 -11.56 -6.58 5.72
C PRO A 531 -11.31 -5.08 5.72
N HIS A 532 -10.59 -4.57 6.72
CA HIS A 532 -10.25 -3.16 6.78
C HIS A 532 -8.82 -2.97 7.27
N PRO A 533 -8.12 -1.94 6.74
CA PRO A 533 -6.71 -1.72 7.03
C PRO A 533 -6.45 -0.60 8.04
N VAL A 534 -7.44 0.19 8.45
CA VAL A 534 -7.26 1.44 9.20
C VAL A 534 -8.02 1.40 10.52
N LEU A 535 -7.35 1.71 11.61
CA LEU A 535 -7.93 1.93 12.94
C LEU A 535 -8.34 3.38 13.15
N ASN A 536 -7.48 4.32 12.71
CA ASN A 536 -7.69 5.74 12.95
C ASN A 536 -6.97 6.59 11.92
N VAL A 537 -7.59 7.70 11.49
CA VAL A 537 -6.97 8.76 10.69
C VAL A 537 -7.15 10.07 11.43
N THR A 538 -6.05 10.76 11.70
CA THR A 538 -6.06 12.13 12.22
C THR A 538 -5.42 13.09 11.22
N ASP A 539 -5.85 14.36 11.26
CA ASP A 539 -5.15 15.42 10.52
C ASP A 539 -3.88 15.87 11.27
N ALA A 540 -3.14 16.78 10.65
CA ALA A 540 -1.90 17.36 11.21
C ALA A 540 -2.09 18.04 12.58
N ASN A 541 -3.30 18.47 12.92
CA ASN A 541 -3.63 19.10 14.20
C ASN A 541 -4.11 18.09 15.26
N GLY A 542 -4.12 16.79 14.93
CA GLY A 542 -4.59 15.73 15.82
C GLY A 542 -6.11 15.56 15.85
N LYS A 543 -6.87 16.26 14.99
CA LYS A 543 -8.32 16.06 14.87
C LYS A 543 -8.59 14.71 14.23
N VAL A 544 -9.42 13.90 14.87
CA VAL A 544 -9.87 12.61 14.34
C VAL A 544 -10.77 12.86 13.12
N LEU A 545 -10.37 12.31 11.97
CA LEU A 545 -11.13 12.32 10.72
C LEU A 545 -11.90 11.03 10.53
N GLU A 546 -11.32 9.91 10.94
CA GLU A 546 -11.90 8.58 10.89
C GLU A 546 -11.44 7.77 12.11
N ALA A 547 -12.36 7.03 12.72
CA ALA A 547 -12.07 6.03 13.72
C ALA A 547 -12.91 4.79 13.40
N PHE A 548 -12.27 3.63 13.40
CA PHE A 548 -12.94 2.37 13.16
C PHE A 548 -13.87 2.02 14.33
N ASP A 549 -15.09 1.64 14.00
CA ASP A 549 -16.06 1.10 14.95
C ASP A 549 -16.34 -0.37 14.58
N SER A 550 -15.86 -1.30 15.39
CA SER A 550 -16.05 -2.74 15.18
C SER A 550 -17.51 -3.19 15.24
N ALA A 551 -18.39 -2.41 15.87
CA ALA A 551 -19.82 -2.69 15.92
C ALA A 551 -20.58 -2.18 14.69
N ALA A 552 -20.02 -1.15 14.01
CA ALA A 552 -20.66 -0.55 12.85
C ALA A 552 -20.61 -1.51 11.65
N GLY A 553 -21.77 -1.79 11.07
CA GLY A 553 -21.87 -2.59 9.84
C GLY A 553 -21.78 -4.10 10.03
N ARG A 554 -21.77 -4.62 11.26
CA ARG A 554 -21.94 -6.07 11.51
C ARG A 554 -23.38 -6.48 11.16
N VAL A 555 -23.50 -7.38 10.20
CA VAL A 555 -24.81 -7.94 9.78
C VAL A 555 -24.75 -9.44 9.97
N GLN A 556 -25.65 -9.99 10.75
CA GLN A 556 -25.79 -11.44 10.85
C GLN A 556 -26.43 -11.97 9.57
N VAL A 557 -25.75 -12.85 8.87
CA VAL A 557 -26.13 -13.37 7.54
C VAL A 557 -26.41 -14.86 7.54
N ILE A 558 -25.88 -15.59 8.54
CA ILE A 558 -26.21 -16.99 8.84
C ILE A 558 -26.46 -17.15 10.34
N SER A 559 -27.11 -18.23 10.73
CA SER A 559 -27.32 -18.50 12.15
C SER A 559 -26.01 -18.93 12.83
N PRO A 560 -25.85 -18.69 14.14
CA PRO A 560 -24.70 -19.19 14.91
C PRO A 560 -24.60 -20.73 14.86
N GLU A 561 -25.73 -21.40 14.76
CA GLU A 561 -25.80 -22.86 14.66
C GLU A 561 -25.20 -23.36 13.35
N LEU A 562 -25.54 -22.74 12.22
CA LEU A 562 -24.95 -23.09 10.92
C LEU A 562 -23.44 -22.79 10.92
N GLY A 563 -23.04 -21.64 11.47
CA GLY A 563 -21.62 -21.30 11.64
C GLY A 563 -20.85 -22.37 12.40
N TYR A 564 -21.41 -22.82 13.53
CA TYR A 564 -20.79 -23.86 14.35
C TYR A 564 -20.71 -25.22 13.63
N VAL A 565 -21.81 -25.65 12.96
CA VAL A 565 -21.83 -26.92 12.21
C VAL A 565 -20.80 -26.87 11.07
N MET A 566 -20.70 -25.76 10.33
CA MET A 566 -19.69 -25.61 9.29
C MET A 566 -18.27 -25.59 9.86
N THR A 567 -18.06 -24.94 10.99
CA THR A 567 -16.76 -24.94 11.71
C THR A 567 -16.35 -26.36 12.11
N ASP A 568 -17.28 -27.12 12.67
CA ASP A 568 -16.99 -28.51 13.06
C ASP A 568 -16.69 -29.41 11.85
N LEU A 569 -17.41 -29.24 10.74
CA LEU A 569 -17.14 -29.91 9.47
C LEU A 569 -15.74 -29.54 8.92
N LEU A 570 -15.35 -28.27 8.99
CA LEU A 570 -14.08 -27.75 8.50
C LEU A 570 -12.87 -28.16 9.35
N ARG A 571 -13.08 -28.70 10.55
CA ARG A 571 -12.02 -29.35 11.32
C ARG A 571 -11.59 -30.69 10.69
N GLY A 572 -12.48 -31.34 9.92
CA GLY A 572 -12.19 -32.58 9.20
C GLY A 572 -11.01 -32.47 8.22
N PRO A 573 -11.01 -31.54 7.25
CA PRO A 573 -9.87 -31.35 6.34
C PRO A 573 -8.55 -31.01 7.05
N VAL A 574 -8.59 -30.19 8.10
CA VAL A 574 -7.39 -29.88 8.91
C VAL A 574 -6.83 -31.16 9.53
N LYS A 575 -7.67 -31.95 10.19
CA LYS A 575 -7.25 -33.21 10.81
C LYS A 575 -6.69 -34.19 9.78
N LEU A 576 -7.33 -34.30 8.64
CA LEU A 576 -6.92 -35.22 7.57
C LEU A 576 -5.58 -34.84 6.94
N TYR A 577 -5.40 -33.59 6.56
CA TYR A 577 -4.25 -33.15 5.77
C TYR A 577 -3.12 -32.55 6.59
N LEU A 578 -3.40 -31.91 7.74
CA LEU A 578 -2.40 -31.22 8.55
C LEU A 578 -2.11 -31.91 9.88
N GLY A 579 -2.87 -32.97 10.19
CA GLY A 579 -2.84 -33.65 11.49
C GLY A 579 -3.67 -32.94 12.55
N ASP A 580 -3.78 -33.56 13.75
CA ASP A 580 -4.71 -33.10 14.78
C ASP A 580 -4.28 -31.78 15.48
N LEU A 581 -3.14 -31.23 15.13
CA LEU A 581 -2.60 -30.01 15.78
C LEU A 581 -2.75 -30.00 17.32
N GLY A 582 -2.71 -31.17 17.94
CA GLY A 582 -2.86 -31.35 19.38
C GLY A 582 -4.27 -31.03 19.92
N GLY A 583 -5.32 -31.26 19.13
CA GLY A 583 -6.72 -30.97 19.49
C GLY A 583 -7.06 -29.49 19.52
N ARG A 584 -6.25 -28.65 18.89
CA ARG A 584 -6.41 -27.17 18.86
C ARG A 584 -7.68 -26.75 18.11
N PRO A 585 -8.25 -25.57 18.42
CA PRO A 585 -9.43 -25.04 17.73
C PRO A 585 -9.05 -24.47 16.37
N VAL A 586 -8.93 -25.34 15.37
CA VAL A 586 -8.52 -24.98 14.02
C VAL A 586 -9.48 -25.60 13.00
N ALA A 587 -9.99 -24.79 12.09
CA ALA A 587 -10.87 -25.18 10.99
C ALA A 587 -10.34 -24.60 9.67
N GLY A 588 -10.49 -25.33 8.56
CA GLY A 588 -9.98 -24.84 7.28
C GLY A 588 -10.23 -25.80 6.12
N LYS A 589 -9.90 -25.33 4.91
CA LYS A 589 -10.12 -26.06 3.67
C LYS A 589 -9.01 -25.79 2.66
N SER A 590 -8.58 -26.81 1.97
CA SER A 590 -7.71 -26.73 0.81
C SER A 590 -8.49 -26.37 -0.47
N GLY A 591 -7.87 -25.61 -1.36
CA GLY A 591 -8.32 -25.38 -2.73
C GLY A 591 -7.17 -25.55 -3.71
N THR A 592 -7.45 -26.24 -4.82
CA THR A 592 -6.50 -26.42 -5.93
C THR A 592 -7.19 -25.90 -7.17
N THR A 593 -6.58 -24.96 -7.90
CA THR A 593 -7.15 -24.38 -9.10
C THR A 593 -7.05 -25.36 -10.27
N GLU A 594 -7.93 -25.20 -11.26
CA GLU A 594 -7.81 -25.90 -12.53
C GLU A 594 -6.44 -25.63 -13.17
N ALA A 595 -5.94 -26.59 -13.92
CA ALA A 595 -4.58 -26.61 -14.47
C ALA A 595 -3.45 -26.58 -13.45
N TYR A 596 -3.76 -26.68 -12.15
CA TYR A 596 -2.76 -26.76 -11.05
C TYR A 596 -1.78 -25.59 -10.99
N THR A 597 -2.17 -24.43 -11.53
CA THR A 597 -1.33 -23.22 -11.57
C THR A 597 -1.26 -22.48 -10.23
N GLY A 598 -2.18 -22.81 -9.33
CA GLY A 598 -2.23 -22.22 -8.00
C GLY A 598 -2.94 -23.11 -7.00
N SER A 599 -2.63 -22.91 -5.76
CA SER A 599 -3.25 -23.61 -4.64
C SER A 599 -3.38 -22.70 -3.44
N ILE A 600 -4.45 -22.89 -2.67
CA ILE A 600 -4.78 -22.11 -1.48
C ILE A 600 -5.08 -23.04 -0.31
N PHE A 601 -4.71 -22.63 0.89
CA PHE A 601 -5.28 -23.13 2.12
C PHE A 601 -5.87 -21.97 2.91
N ILE A 602 -7.12 -22.10 3.30
CA ILE A 602 -7.89 -21.05 3.99
C ILE A 602 -8.52 -21.63 5.23
N GLY A 603 -8.47 -20.90 6.33
CA GLY A 603 -9.06 -21.37 7.57
C GLY A 603 -8.87 -20.38 8.71
N TYR A 604 -9.29 -20.78 9.88
CA TYR A 604 -9.35 -19.91 11.04
C TYR A 604 -9.21 -20.67 12.37
N THR A 605 -8.90 -19.91 13.39
CA THR A 605 -9.08 -20.19 14.80
C THR A 605 -10.06 -19.15 15.37
N PRO A 606 -10.56 -19.26 16.61
CA PRO A 606 -11.43 -18.25 17.19
C PRO A 606 -10.89 -16.81 17.25
N THR A 607 -9.59 -16.60 17.02
CA THR A 607 -8.94 -15.28 17.11
C THR A 607 -8.16 -14.89 15.87
N LEU A 608 -8.01 -15.79 14.90
CA LEU A 608 -7.17 -15.54 13.74
C LEU A 608 -7.70 -16.27 12.51
N ALA A 609 -7.97 -15.54 11.44
CA ALA A 609 -8.29 -16.08 10.12
C ALA A 609 -7.08 -15.91 9.19
N VAL A 610 -6.74 -16.96 8.44
CA VAL A 610 -5.55 -17.00 7.60
C VAL A 610 -5.89 -17.65 6.26
N ALA A 611 -5.55 -16.95 5.16
CA ALA A 611 -5.51 -17.52 3.82
C ALA A 611 -4.07 -17.46 3.30
N ALA A 612 -3.58 -18.56 2.78
CA ALA A 612 -2.25 -18.66 2.17
C ALA A 612 -2.34 -19.31 0.80
N SER A 613 -1.58 -18.82 -0.17
CA SER A 613 -1.52 -19.41 -1.51
C SER A 613 -0.08 -19.53 -2.00
N LEU A 614 0.15 -20.53 -2.83
CA LEU A 614 1.38 -20.70 -3.61
C LEU A 614 0.99 -20.89 -5.07
N MET A 615 1.72 -20.26 -6.00
CA MET A 615 1.37 -20.32 -7.41
C MET A 615 2.57 -20.08 -8.34
N HIS A 616 2.32 -20.28 -9.61
CA HIS A 616 3.22 -19.90 -10.69
C HIS A 616 2.64 -18.70 -11.46
N ILE A 617 3.44 -17.64 -11.60
CA ILE A 617 3.11 -16.48 -12.43
C ILE A 617 4.29 -16.18 -13.33
N ASP A 618 4.01 -16.01 -14.64
CA ASP A 618 4.97 -15.54 -15.64
C ASP A 618 4.69 -14.10 -16.07
N ALA A 619 5.75 -13.35 -16.33
CA ALA A 619 5.64 -12.04 -16.95
C ALA A 619 5.29 -12.12 -18.46
N GLY A 620 5.45 -13.32 -19.08
CA GLY A 620 5.18 -13.58 -20.48
C GLY A 620 3.77 -14.12 -20.75
N PRO A 621 3.34 -14.17 -22.03
CA PRO A 621 1.99 -14.65 -22.39
C PRO A 621 1.82 -16.17 -22.27
N THR A 622 2.86 -16.94 -21.97
CA THR A 622 2.89 -18.39 -22.12
C THR A 622 2.49 -19.20 -20.89
N CYS A 623 2.56 -18.64 -19.67
CA CYS A 623 2.08 -19.30 -18.46
C CYS A 623 1.27 -18.33 -17.59
N ASN A 624 0.26 -17.73 -18.17
CA ASN A 624 -0.60 -16.79 -17.46
C ASN A 624 -1.56 -17.56 -16.55
N SER A 625 -1.26 -17.58 -15.28
CA SER A 625 -2.13 -18.11 -14.25
C SER A 625 -3.54 -17.49 -14.33
N GLY A 626 -4.51 -18.30 -14.68
CA GLY A 626 -5.94 -18.04 -14.47
C GLY A 626 -6.61 -16.96 -15.30
N TYR A 627 -6.01 -15.78 -15.48
CA TYR A 627 -6.68 -14.67 -16.15
C TYR A 627 -6.70 -14.74 -17.68
N ALA A 628 -5.66 -15.24 -18.31
CA ALA A 628 -5.65 -15.44 -19.77
C ALA A 628 -6.35 -16.73 -20.20
N TYR A 629 -6.54 -17.66 -19.28
CA TYR A 629 -7.22 -18.93 -19.55
C TYR A 629 -8.73 -18.76 -19.70
N LEU A 630 -9.32 -17.84 -18.98
CA LEU A 630 -10.75 -17.52 -19.08
C LEU A 630 -11.09 -16.70 -20.36
N ALA A 631 -10.10 -16.02 -20.95
CA ALA A 631 -10.31 -15.17 -22.13
C ALA A 631 -10.06 -15.86 -23.48
N THR A 632 -9.40 -17.00 -23.53
CA THR A 632 -9.09 -17.69 -24.80
C THR A 632 -9.10 -19.22 -24.62
N ASN A 633 -9.94 -19.88 -25.40
CA ASN A 633 -10.04 -21.34 -25.50
C ASN A 633 -8.67 -21.99 -25.75
N PHE A 634 -8.23 -22.85 -24.85
CA PHE A 634 -7.08 -23.76 -24.89
C PHE A 634 -5.69 -23.14 -25.15
N PRO A 635 -4.68 -23.58 -24.39
CA PRO A 635 -3.30 -23.14 -24.63
C PRO A 635 -2.85 -23.57 -26.03
N PRO A 636 -2.02 -22.74 -26.71
CA PRO A 636 -1.44 -23.13 -27.99
C PRO A 636 -0.65 -24.44 -27.90
N SER A 637 -0.62 -25.24 -28.94
CA SER A 637 0.18 -26.45 -29.02
C SER A 637 1.67 -26.13 -28.76
N GLY A 638 2.27 -26.75 -27.74
CA GLY A 638 3.64 -26.50 -27.32
C GLY A 638 3.79 -25.72 -26.00
N TRP A 639 2.70 -25.35 -25.36
CA TRP A 639 2.68 -24.71 -24.07
C TRP A 639 3.08 -25.67 -22.94
N GLN A 640 4.14 -25.33 -22.22
CA GLN A 640 4.63 -26.10 -21.07
C GLN A 640 4.53 -25.25 -19.82
N CYS A 641 3.45 -25.39 -19.08
CA CYS A 641 3.46 -25.01 -17.66
C CYS A 641 4.14 -26.08 -16.80
N PRO A 642 4.61 -25.72 -15.60
CA PRO A 642 5.27 -26.67 -14.72
C PRO A 642 4.45 -27.93 -14.54
N THR A 643 5.05 -29.08 -14.79
CA THR A 643 4.41 -30.38 -14.91
C THR A 643 4.08 -31.06 -13.58
N SER A 644 4.27 -30.41 -12.46
CA SER A 644 4.02 -31.02 -11.15
C SER A 644 2.88 -30.35 -10.41
N VAL A 645 1.85 -31.14 -10.13
CA VAL A 645 0.68 -30.75 -9.35
C VAL A 645 1.06 -30.25 -7.96
N LEU A 646 0.63 -29.03 -7.65
CA LEU A 646 0.65 -28.50 -6.29
C LEU A 646 -0.79 -28.52 -5.76
N PHE A 647 -1.03 -29.23 -4.68
CA PHE A 647 -2.33 -29.31 -4.05
C PHE A 647 -2.45 -28.29 -2.90
N GLY A 648 -3.67 -27.89 -2.58
CA GLY A 648 -3.93 -26.95 -1.48
C GLY A 648 -3.42 -27.43 -0.11
N GLU A 649 -3.40 -28.74 0.16
CA GLU A 649 -2.81 -29.31 1.37
C GLU A 649 -1.30 -29.11 1.46
N ASN A 650 -0.60 -29.00 0.32
CA ASN A 650 0.83 -28.66 0.34
C ASN A 650 1.04 -27.23 0.87
N VAL A 651 0.16 -26.28 0.50
CA VAL A 651 0.15 -24.94 1.06
C VAL A 651 -0.17 -24.99 2.56
N GLY A 652 -1.15 -25.79 2.93
CA GLY A 652 -1.52 -26.03 4.32
C GLY A 652 -0.33 -26.50 5.17
N GLN A 653 0.42 -27.51 4.68
CA GLN A 653 1.54 -28.10 5.39
C GLN A 653 2.79 -27.21 5.43
N SER A 654 3.08 -26.49 4.34
CA SER A 654 4.37 -25.77 4.19
C SER A 654 4.32 -24.31 4.56
N VAL A 655 3.14 -23.68 4.56
CA VAL A 655 2.97 -22.24 4.79
C VAL A 655 2.01 -21.97 5.94
N TRP A 656 0.76 -22.45 5.83
CA TRP A 656 -0.33 -22.11 6.73
C TRP A 656 -0.15 -22.68 8.14
N LYS A 657 0.11 -23.99 8.28
CA LYS A 657 0.36 -24.64 9.57
C LYS A 657 1.61 -24.09 10.27
N PRO A 658 2.80 -24.00 9.62
CA PRO A 658 3.98 -23.41 10.24
C PRO A 658 3.80 -21.96 10.68
N PHE A 659 2.97 -21.17 9.95
CA PHE A 659 2.60 -19.84 10.37
C PHE A 659 1.83 -19.87 11.69
N LEU A 660 0.76 -20.66 11.81
CA LEU A 660 -0.03 -20.77 13.03
C LEU A 660 0.80 -21.26 14.22
N GLU A 661 1.61 -22.30 14.02
CA GLU A 661 2.45 -22.86 15.09
C GLU A 661 3.44 -21.80 15.61
N GLN A 662 4.07 -21.00 14.73
CA GLN A 662 4.99 -19.95 15.15
C GLN A 662 4.25 -18.74 15.75
N TYR A 663 3.10 -18.36 15.21
CA TYR A 663 2.27 -17.29 15.78
C TYR A 663 1.85 -17.64 17.21
N TYR A 664 1.31 -18.82 17.42
CA TYR A 664 0.85 -19.27 18.74
C TYR A 664 1.98 -19.78 19.68
N ALA A 665 3.23 -19.79 19.22
CA ALA A 665 4.37 -19.95 20.11
C ALA A 665 4.59 -18.69 20.99
N SER A 666 4.18 -17.53 20.52
CA SER A 666 4.26 -16.25 21.26
C SER A 666 2.90 -15.71 21.71
N HIS A 667 1.81 -16.30 21.28
CA HIS A 667 0.45 -15.94 21.65
C HIS A 667 -0.28 -17.14 22.24
N PRO A 668 -1.20 -16.93 23.20
CA PRO A 668 -1.97 -18.05 23.75
C PRO A 668 -2.93 -18.62 22.70
N TRP A 669 -3.04 -19.95 22.65
CA TRP A 669 -4.10 -20.57 21.85
C TRP A 669 -5.47 -20.19 22.41
N PRO A 670 -6.45 -19.87 21.55
CA PRO A 670 -7.80 -19.58 22.00
C PRO A 670 -8.51 -20.83 22.55
N ALA A 671 -9.60 -20.61 23.29
CA ALA A 671 -10.49 -21.69 23.70
C ALA A 671 -11.24 -22.29 22.49
N MET A 672 -11.72 -23.53 22.65
CA MET A 672 -12.59 -24.18 21.66
C MET A 672 -13.90 -23.40 21.48
N TRP A 673 -14.47 -23.43 20.28
CA TRP A 673 -15.81 -22.86 20.03
C TRP A 673 -16.86 -23.46 20.94
N THR A 674 -17.75 -22.62 21.44
CA THR A 674 -18.87 -23.06 22.25
C THR A 674 -20.05 -23.48 21.36
N GLN A 675 -20.56 -24.69 21.58
CA GLN A 675 -21.71 -25.20 20.84
C GLN A 675 -22.97 -24.40 21.17
N PRO A 676 -23.66 -23.81 20.17
CA PRO A 676 -24.91 -23.09 20.38
C PRO A 676 -26.06 -24.06 20.81
N PRO A 677 -27.07 -23.56 21.53
CA PRO A 677 -28.18 -24.39 21.99
C PRO A 677 -29.04 -25.03 20.88
N GLY A 678 -29.00 -24.42 19.68
CA GLY A 678 -29.70 -24.94 18.50
C GLY A 678 -28.94 -26.03 17.74
N VAL A 679 -27.77 -26.45 18.22
CA VAL A 679 -27.05 -27.62 17.70
C VAL A 679 -27.19 -28.80 18.66
N VAL A 680 -27.58 -29.97 18.13
CA VAL A 680 -27.79 -31.19 18.90
C VAL A 680 -26.85 -32.26 18.41
N THR A 681 -26.41 -33.13 19.36
CA THR A 681 -25.60 -34.29 19.04
C THR A 681 -26.47 -35.55 19.06
N ARG A 682 -26.30 -36.42 18.05
CA ARG A 682 -26.99 -37.70 17.94
C ARG A 682 -25.98 -38.81 17.59
N GLN A 683 -26.30 -40.03 17.98
CA GLN A 683 -25.58 -41.20 17.50
C GLN A 683 -26.17 -41.62 16.15
N VAL A 684 -25.29 -41.84 15.19
CA VAL A 684 -25.66 -42.23 13.83
C VAL A 684 -24.84 -43.43 13.35
N CYS A 685 -25.38 -44.15 12.37
CA CYS A 685 -24.70 -45.27 11.72
C CYS A 685 -23.58 -44.81 10.82
N ALA A 686 -22.54 -45.59 10.76
CA ALA A 686 -21.39 -45.28 9.88
C ALA A 686 -21.70 -45.45 8.38
N TYR A 687 -22.72 -46.19 8.01
CA TYR A 687 -22.96 -46.59 6.62
C TYR A 687 -24.28 -46.07 6.00
N ASP A 688 -25.25 -45.63 6.81
CA ASP A 688 -26.53 -45.13 6.28
C ASP A 688 -27.04 -43.84 6.92
N GLY A 689 -26.31 -43.31 7.91
CA GLY A 689 -26.70 -42.05 8.59
C GLY A 689 -27.94 -42.18 9.48
N GLY A 690 -28.54 -43.36 9.60
CA GLY A 690 -29.70 -43.60 10.48
C GLY A 690 -29.37 -43.51 11.97
N SER A 691 -30.40 -43.40 12.82
CA SER A 691 -30.24 -43.40 14.27
C SER A 691 -29.89 -44.81 14.78
N ILE A 692 -28.96 -44.89 15.75
CA ILE A 692 -28.59 -46.17 16.39
C ILE A 692 -28.75 -46.09 17.90
N GLY A 693 -28.81 -47.32 18.52
CA GLY A 693 -28.67 -47.49 19.97
C GLY A 693 -27.18 -47.37 20.41
N ALA A 694 -26.53 -48.47 20.68
CA ALA A 694 -25.11 -48.53 21.04
C ALA A 694 -24.24 -48.91 19.81
N GLY A 695 -23.12 -48.25 19.57
CA GLY A 695 -22.09 -48.67 18.61
C GLY A 695 -21.90 -47.80 17.36
N GLY A 696 -22.57 -46.66 17.25
CA GLY A 696 -22.32 -45.69 16.18
C GLY A 696 -21.32 -44.60 16.54
N PHE A 697 -21.18 -43.61 15.69
CA PHE A 697 -20.41 -42.41 15.98
C PHE A 697 -21.35 -41.21 16.32
N ASN A 698 -20.85 -40.26 17.08
CA ASN A 698 -21.59 -39.05 17.41
C ASN A 698 -21.50 -38.06 16.23
N GLU A 699 -22.66 -37.54 15.80
CA GLU A 699 -22.74 -36.49 14.80
C GLU A 699 -23.58 -35.32 15.30
N ILE A 700 -23.32 -34.12 14.79
CA ILE A 700 -24.01 -32.89 15.15
C ILE A 700 -25.01 -32.46 14.07
N PHE A 701 -26.12 -31.87 14.49
CA PHE A 701 -27.23 -31.46 13.63
C PHE A 701 -27.76 -30.09 14.03
N LEU A 702 -28.25 -29.37 13.05
CA LEU A 702 -29.14 -28.24 13.30
C LEU A 702 -30.46 -28.79 13.85
N LYS A 703 -30.89 -28.32 15.00
CA LYS A 703 -32.09 -28.82 15.67
C LYS A 703 -33.34 -28.61 14.79
N GLY A 704 -34.07 -29.70 14.57
CA GLY A 704 -35.29 -29.67 13.75
C GLY A 704 -35.07 -29.74 12.24
N THR A 705 -33.82 -29.92 11.77
CA THR A 705 -33.53 -30.06 10.34
C THR A 705 -32.84 -31.40 10.08
N GLY A 706 -33.58 -32.42 9.64
CA GLY A 706 -33.01 -33.67 9.13
C GLY A 706 -32.27 -34.53 10.17
N GLU A 707 -32.61 -34.45 11.45
CA GLU A 707 -32.15 -35.43 12.44
C GLU A 707 -32.61 -36.81 11.98
N PRO A 708 -31.73 -37.85 12.03
CA PRO A 708 -32.13 -39.18 11.58
C PRO A 708 -33.29 -39.73 12.41
N ASN A 709 -34.36 -40.11 11.71
CA ASN A 709 -35.62 -40.62 12.29
C ASN A 709 -35.87 -42.09 11.94
N PHE A 710 -34.89 -42.79 11.36
CA PHE A 710 -34.96 -44.21 11.04
C PHE A 710 -33.82 -44.97 11.72
N PRO A 711 -34.02 -46.24 12.10
CA PRO A 711 -33.00 -47.02 12.75
C PRO A 711 -31.88 -47.47 11.78
N CYS A 712 -30.72 -47.79 12.32
CA CYS A 712 -29.57 -48.33 11.62
C CYS A 712 -29.95 -49.58 10.80
N GLY A 713 -29.56 -49.63 9.52
CA GLY A 713 -29.89 -50.73 8.62
C GLY A 713 -31.30 -50.69 8.02
N ALA A 714 -32.10 -49.71 8.42
CA ALA A 714 -33.45 -49.49 7.88
C ALA A 714 -33.52 -48.28 6.98
N ASN A 715 -32.47 -48.03 6.19
CA ASN A 715 -32.51 -46.99 5.17
C ASN A 715 -33.72 -47.21 4.27
N PRO A 716 -34.71 -46.30 4.25
CA PRO A 716 -35.93 -46.47 3.47
C PRO A 716 -35.65 -46.57 1.95
N HIS A 717 -34.42 -46.29 1.52
CA HIS A 717 -34.01 -46.31 0.13
C HIS A 717 -32.71 -47.12 -0.08
N PRO A 718 -32.68 -48.44 0.20
CA PRO A 718 -31.49 -49.26 -0.05
C PRO A 718 -31.11 -49.21 -1.52
N GLY A 719 -29.89 -48.71 -1.82
CA GLY A 719 -29.44 -48.52 -3.21
C GLY A 719 -29.92 -47.27 -3.91
N GLN A 720 -30.69 -46.39 -3.24
CA GLN A 720 -30.97 -45.03 -3.67
C GLN A 720 -30.33 -44.04 -2.70
N ALA A 721 -29.90 -42.90 -3.22
CA ALA A 721 -29.45 -41.83 -2.37
C ALA A 721 -30.52 -41.52 -1.30
N PRO A 722 -30.18 -41.39 0.01
CA PRO A 722 -31.07 -40.81 0.99
C PRO A 722 -31.48 -39.38 0.60
N TYR A 723 -30.74 -38.80 -0.31
CA TYR A 723 -30.97 -37.52 -0.95
C TYR A 723 -31.24 -37.73 -2.45
N GLN A 724 -32.53 -37.80 -2.84
CA GLN A 724 -32.87 -37.57 -4.22
C GLN A 724 -32.81 -36.08 -4.50
N VAL A 725 -31.87 -35.68 -5.38
CA VAL A 725 -31.86 -34.34 -5.94
C VAL A 725 -33.30 -34.06 -6.43
N PRO A 726 -34.03 -33.07 -5.91
CA PRO A 726 -35.28 -32.68 -6.49
C PRO A 726 -35.00 -32.36 -7.96
N VAL A 727 -35.61 -33.12 -8.88
CA VAL A 727 -35.59 -32.71 -10.30
C VAL A 727 -36.27 -31.35 -10.32
N ALA A 728 -35.49 -30.31 -10.49
CA ALA A 728 -36.03 -28.94 -10.58
C ALA A 728 -37.06 -28.97 -11.71
N SER A 729 -38.32 -28.74 -11.38
CA SER A 729 -39.31 -28.46 -12.40
C SER A 729 -38.76 -27.27 -13.21
N PRO A 730 -38.73 -27.36 -14.56
CA PRO A 730 -38.19 -26.27 -15.35
C PRO A 730 -38.90 -24.96 -14.90
N SER A 731 -38.11 -24.01 -14.54
CA SER A 731 -38.60 -22.66 -14.18
C SER A 731 -39.45 -22.16 -15.34
N PRO A 732 -40.67 -21.65 -15.17
CA PRO A 732 -41.44 -21.11 -16.27
C PRO A 732 -40.59 -20.04 -16.96
N ALA A 733 -40.48 -20.13 -18.26
CA ALA A 733 -39.74 -19.18 -19.09
C ALA A 733 -40.18 -17.75 -18.72
N PRO A 734 -39.28 -16.79 -18.57
CA PRO A 734 -39.63 -15.42 -18.24
C PRO A 734 -40.65 -14.92 -19.29
N SER A 735 -41.82 -14.50 -18.82
CA SER A 735 -42.82 -13.87 -19.65
C SER A 735 -42.25 -12.66 -20.33
N ALA A 736 -42.24 -12.61 -21.65
CA ALA A 736 -41.79 -11.46 -22.41
C ALA A 736 -42.47 -10.20 -21.90
N SER A 737 -41.68 -9.25 -21.41
CA SER A 737 -42.16 -7.90 -21.05
C SER A 737 -42.70 -7.25 -22.32
N PRO A 738 -43.86 -6.57 -22.27
CA PRO A 738 -44.36 -5.83 -23.41
C PRO A 738 -43.42 -4.66 -23.73
N THR A 739 -43.05 -4.55 -24.99
CA THR A 739 -42.32 -3.39 -25.55
C THR A 739 -43.11 -2.12 -25.32
N PRO A 740 -42.51 -1.04 -24.83
CA PRO A 740 -43.16 0.26 -24.81
C PRO A 740 -43.24 0.84 -26.23
N HIS A 741 -44.43 1.30 -26.58
CA HIS A 741 -44.68 2.15 -27.77
C HIS A 741 -44.10 3.54 -27.62
#